data_18898b18a05881ba2cdc38e13b502fec
#
_entry.id   18898b18a05881ba2cdc38e13b502fec
#
_cell.length_a   1.000
_cell.length_b   1.000
_cell.length_c   1.000
_cell.angle_alpha   90.00
_cell.angle_beta   90.00
_cell.angle_gamma   90.00
#
_symmetry.space_group_name_H-M   'P 1'
#
loop_
_entity.id
_entity.type
_entity.pdbx_description
1 polymer ?
#
loop_
_entity_poly.entity_id
_entity_poly.type
_entity_poly.pdbx_seq_one_letter_code
_entity_poly.pdbx_strand_id
1 'polypeptide(L)'
;MLKIICLTAALGAALGTTAHAADLEFNGRQARADAAAKGSFVLHAPKGDVQIAAAPMRSQTASVMFDALFALAQQEMDQDRVDAIRDPSFDEGRPVPCECFQTGARWPYVWTRDLSFAADLALAKLDPQRIRQSLQFKLSAARDGHTPGLFVAQDTGSGGSWPISSDRVVWFLAARHLLDDPAFADQVWQALQGTLAQDRAMVFDAQMGLYRGETSFLDWREQTYPDWTRENVRFIGDSYALSTNVLHYQALRLGQQMAAQRGDERSEQYKAWADALALQIDARFWRQDMGQYMSYIGEAAHPVPYAKVDLLGLSLGILADVLPPERAQRALAAYPMGPAGSPVVWPQEAQQPIYHNRAIWPFVSAYSLRAARKLDDAPRIAAEIRSLMQGAALAGSNMENYELVTQAVHVDEGALSGPVVNSERQLWSVAGYLAMVSEGVFGLQDDGSVQPKLPASLVPDLFGKQRRISLDANGKRYVLERPKQLVDGLLVAGKVKTRGTTTTVQLVPAAAAPRAAVASADANARAPATPAAPQARRSGKGWTVAVAADQVLWQDGKAVQPAKGVARVSDDGLQHCLSLTRREGTLESLHSPMLCVGPQQVLRGDRQWRFTTAKAGHVRLRLQYNNPNGPINTGVTAAVKQLNLQCAGQPAQRQTVTLPHSVAAQESTAASFAVPKGRCTVTLEEGFNMSALQHFAHYTGGKGGREGVLNQAQVQALKVAPVAAVEGAQ
;
A
#
# COMPACT_ATOMS: atom_id res chain seq x y z
N MET A 1 -86.71 11.77 36.27
CA MET A 1 -87.21 12.20 34.94
C MET A 1 -86.01 12.64 34.10
N LEU A 2 -85.96 12.12 32.91
CA LEU A 2 -85.19 12.45 31.73
C LEU A 2 -83.65 12.38 31.80
N LYS A 3 -83.19 11.34 31.24
CA LYS A 3 -81.82 11.12 30.78
C LYS A 3 -81.55 11.95 29.54
N ILE A 4 -80.41 12.64 29.47
CA ILE A 4 -79.83 13.11 28.22
C ILE A 4 -78.44 12.47 28.10
N ILE A 5 -78.27 11.62 27.09
CA ILE A 5 -77.02 10.96 26.71
C ILE A 5 -76.33 11.88 25.67
N CYS A 6 -75.18 12.43 26.03
CA CYS A 6 -74.29 13.05 25.02
C CYS A 6 -73.28 12.01 24.54
N LEU A 7 -73.38 11.61 23.26
CA LEU A 7 -72.39 10.82 22.54
C LEU A 7 -71.32 11.78 21.99
N THR A 8 -70.14 11.71 22.54
CA THR A 8 -68.92 12.31 21.93
C THR A 8 -68.19 11.26 21.17
N ALA A 9 -68.23 11.33 19.84
CA ALA A 9 -67.42 10.52 18.94
C ALA A 9 -65.98 11.09 18.95
N ALA A 10 -65.08 10.34 19.55
CA ALA A 10 -63.62 10.60 19.39
C ALA A 10 -63.14 9.95 18.11
N LEU A 11 -62.85 10.76 17.08
CA LEU A 11 -62.04 10.34 15.93
C LEU A 11 -60.59 10.18 16.42
N GLY A 12 -60.18 8.95 16.69
CA GLY A 12 -58.81 8.59 16.86
C GLY A 12 -58.12 8.51 15.49
N ALA A 13 -57.36 9.54 15.13
CA ALA A 13 -56.40 9.45 14.03
C ALA A 13 -55.27 8.51 14.46
N ALA A 14 -55.35 7.27 14.05
CA ALA A 14 -54.22 6.33 14.12
C ALA A 14 -53.15 6.83 13.13
N LEU A 15 -52.17 7.57 13.65
CA LEU A 15 -50.89 7.76 12.95
C LEU A 15 -50.23 6.39 12.88
N GLY A 16 -50.49 5.67 11.78
CA GLY A 16 -49.72 4.49 11.42
C GLY A 16 -48.30 4.91 11.16
N THR A 17 -47.43 4.71 12.11
CA THR A 17 -46.00 4.68 11.86
C THR A 17 -45.76 3.48 10.95
N THR A 18 -45.71 3.70 9.63
CA THR A 18 -45.12 2.75 8.72
C THR A 18 -43.66 2.60 9.15
N ALA A 19 -43.34 1.51 9.81
CA ALA A 19 -41.95 1.10 9.99
C ALA A 19 -41.36 0.98 8.59
N HIS A 20 -40.62 1.99 8.14
CA HIS A 20 -39.82 1.89 6.93
C HIS A 20 -38.69 0.91 7.24
N ALA A 21 -38.63 -0.17 6.50
CA ALA A 21 -37.49 -1.10 6.58
C ALA A 21 -36.19 -0.31 6.30
N ALA A 22 -35.12 -0.59 7.06
CA ALA A 22 -33.83 0.00 6.79
C ALA A 22 -33.36 -0.42 5.38
N ASP A 23 -32.85 0.54 4.61
CA ASP A 23 -32.31 0.24 3.27
C ASP A 23 -31.06 -0.63 3.35
N LEU A 24 -30.35 -0.56 4.49
CA LEU A 24 -29.15 -1.34 4.77
C LEU A 24 -29.08 -1.68 6.27
N GLU A 25 -28.86 -2.95 6.57
CA GLU A 25 -28.63 -3.43 7.93
C GLU A 25 -27.42 -4.35 7.99
N PHE A 26 -26.53 -4.13 8.96
CA PHE A 26 -25.37 -4.98 9.22
C PHE A 26 -24.94 -4.93 10.69
N ASN A 27 -24.75 -6.08 11.31
CA ASN A 27 -24.38 -6.23 12.73
C ASN A 27 -25.22 -5.35 13.68
N GLY A 28 -26.56 -5.36 13.49
CA GLY A 28 -27.50 -4.60 14.31
C GLY A 28 -27.45 -3.08 14.12
N ARG A 29 -26.64 -2.57 13.19
CA ARG A 29 -26.63 -1.16 12.79
C ARG A 29 -27.40 -1.01 11.49
N GLN A 30 -28.13 0.08 11.39
CA GLN A 30 -28.99 0.37 10.26
C GLN A 30 -28.68 1.73 9.66
N ALA A 31 -28.80 1.83 8.36
CA ALA A 31 -28.76 3.09 7.63
C ALA A 31 -29.92 3.15 6.63
N ARG A 32 -30.44 4.35 6.37
CA ARG A 32 -31.50 4.62 5.40
C ARG A 32 -31.19 5.91 4.65
N ALA A 33 -31.53 5.98 3.39
CA ALA A 33 -31.42 7.19 2.62
C ALA A 33 -32.77 7.62 2.07
N ASP A 34 -33.09 8.90 2.24
CA ASP A 34 -34.31 9.53 1.69
C ASP A 34 -33.90 10.54 0.61
N ALA A 35 -34.59 10.47 -0.52
CA ALA A 35 -34.48 11.50 -1.55
C ALA A 35 -35.21 12.76 -1.10
N ALA A 36 -34.55 13.90 -1.23
CA ALA A 36 -35.11 15.21 -0.89
C ALA A 36 -35.28 16.09 -2.15
N ALA A 37 -35.67 17.34 -1.96
CA ALA A 37 -35.93 18.24 -3.08
C ALA A 37 -34.70 18.51 -3.94
N LYS A 38 -34.90 18.68 -5.24
CA LYS A 38 -33.86 19.10 -6.22
C LYS A 38 -32.67 18.15 -6.36
N GLY A 39 -32.81 16.85 -6.00
CA GLY A 39 -31.73 15.87 -6.14
C GLY A 39 -30.73 15.87 -5.00
N SER A 40 -31.09 16.42 -3.84
CA SER A 40 -30.41 16.25 -2.57
C SER A 40 -30.94 15.01 -1.84
N PHE A 41 -30.24 14.60 -0.76
CA PHE A 41 -30.61 13.43 0.03
C PHE A 41 -30.42 13.70 1.52
N VAL A 42 -31.05 12.87 2.34
CA VAL A 42 -30.77 12.75 3.77
C VAL A 42 -30.37 11.30 4.03
N LEU A 43 -29.14 11.11 4.53
CA LEU A 43 -28.67 9.82 4.98
C LEU A 43 -28.83 9.71 6.50
N HIS A 44 -29.67 8.80 6.95
CA HIS A 44 -29.86 8.46 8.36
C HIS A 44 -28.86 7.36 8.72
N ALA A 45 -27.71 7.76 9.23
CA ALA A 45 -26.64 6.86 9.68
C ALA A 45 -26.71 6.65 11.21
N PRO A 46 -26.10 5.62 11.77
CA PRO A 46 -26.06 5.38 13.22
C PRO A 46 -25.56 6.58 14.05
N LYS A 47 -24.67 7.40 13.51
CA LYS A 47 -24.16 8.61 14.16
C LYS A 47 -25.12 9.81 14.09
N GLY A 48 -26.18 9.73 13.29
CA GLY A 48 -27.14 10.82 13.04
C GLY A 48 -27.32 11.12 11.56
N ASP A 49 -28.17 12.12 11.27
CA ASP A 49 -28.54 12.51 9.93
C ASP A 49 -27.42 13.29 9.22
N VAL A 50 -27.10 12.90 8.00
CA VAL A 50 -26.17 13.61 7.11
C VAL A 50 -26.96 14.23 5.98
N GLN A 51 -26.90 15.57 5.87
CA GLN A 51 -27.52 16.30 4.77
C GLN A 51 -26.58 16.27 3.56
N ILE A 52 -27.06 15.79 2.44
CA ILE A 52 -26.29 15.63 1.21
C ILE A 52 -26.86 16.55 0.14
N ALA A 53 -26.04 17.48 -0.31
CA ALA A 53 -26.40 18.42 -1.37
C ALA A 53 -26.54 17.73 -2.73
N ALA A 54 -27.27 18.37 -3.64
CA ALA A 54 -27.33 17.93 -5.03
C ALA A 54 -25.93 18.02 -5.66
N ALA A 55 -25.47 16.90 -6.25
CA ALA A 55 -24.15 16.80 -6.85
C ALA A 55 -24.17 17.03 -8.38
N PRO A 56 -23.05 17.46 -8.99
CA PRO A 56 -22.92 17.64 -10.43
C PRO A 56 -23.13 16.33 -11.24
N MET A 57 -22.54 15.23 -10.76
CA MET A 57 -22.78 13.91 -11.34
C MET A 57 -23.91 13.22 -10.58
N ARG A 58 -24.76 12.51 -11.30
CA ARG A 58 -25.95 11.87 -10.72
C ARG A 58 -26.11 10.46 -11.23
N SER A 59 -26.17 9.50 -10.33
CA SER A 59 -26.71 8.19 -10.64
C SER A 59 -28.23 8.20 -10.45
N GLN A 60 -28.92 7.37 -11.22
CA GLN A 60 -30.36 7.11 -11.12
C GLN A 60 -30.56 5.61 -11.15
N THR A 61 -30.61 5.02 -9.99
CA THR A 61 -30.79 3.58 -9.79
C THR A 61 -32.10 3.32 -9.05
N ALA A 62 -32.39 2.08 -8.74
CA ALA A 62 -33.50 1.73 -7.85
C ALA A 62 -33.12 1.86 -6.36
N SER A 63 -31.83 2.01 -6.06
CA SER A 63 -31.30 2.19 -4.71
C SER A 63 -31.09 3.65 -4.40
N VAL A 64 -31.98 4.26 -3.62
CA VAL A 64 -31.80 5.63 -3.12
C VAL A 64 -30.50 5.74 -2.31
N MET A 65 -30.14 4.68 -1.55
CA MET A 65 -28.89 4.60 -0.80
C MET A 65 -27.66 4.73 -1.73
N PHE A 66 -27.62 3.98 -2.82
CA PHE A 66 -26.52 4.06 -3.80
C PHE A 66 -26.36 5.47 -4.37
N ASP A 67 -27.50 6.07 -4.77
CA ASP A 67 -27.53 7.41 -5.37
C ASP A 67 -27.12 8.50 -4.36
N ALA A 68 -27.56 8.37 -3.10
CA ALA A 68 -27.20 9.27 -2.00
C ALA A 68 -25.70 9.20 -1.64
N LEU A 69 -25.14 7.99 -1.55
CA LEU A 69 -23.73 7.79 -1.23
C LEU A 69 -22.80 8.28 -2.36
N PHE A 70 -23.24 8.19 -3.61
CA PHE A 70 -22.50 8.80 -4.73
C PHE A 70 -22.49 10.33 -4.66
N ALA A 71 -23.59 10.94 -4.24
CA ALA A 71 -23.65 12.38 -3.99
C ALA A 71 -22.80 12.77 -2.77
N LEU A 72 -22.82 11.96 -1.69
CA LEU A 72 -21.98 12.16 -0.50
C LEU A 72 -20.48 12.17 -0.86
N ALA A 73 -20.01 11.21 -1.65
CA ALA A 73 -18.61 11.16 -2.04
C ALA A 73 -18.16 12.40 -2.84
N GLN A 74 -19.05 12.96 -3.68
CA GLN A 74 -18.78 14.23 -4.37
C GLN A 74 -18.75 15.42 -3.40
N GLN A 75 -19.66 15.47 -2.44
CA GLN A 75 -19.67 16.50 -1.40
C GLN A 75 -18.40 16.45 -0.54
N GLU A 76 -17.93 15.26 -0.17
CA GLU A 76 -16.69 15.06 0.58
C GLU A 76 -15.45 15.42 -0.23
N MET A 77 -15.43 15.11 -1.53
CA MET A 77 -14.38 15.58 -2.45
C MET A 77 -14.30 17.12 -2.46
N ASP A 78 -15.45 17.80 -2.51
CA ASP A 78 -15.49 19.27 -2.49
C ASP A 78 -15.02 19.85 -1.15
N GLN A 79 -15.30 19.17 -0.03
CA GLN A 79 -14.84 19.56 1.30
C GLN A 79 -13.32 19.36 1.52
N ASP A 80 -12.67 18.51 0.73
CA ASP A 80 -11.23 18.31 0.80
C ASP A 80 -10.43 19.25 -0.11
N ARG A 81 -11.10 20.09 -0.90
CA ARG A 81 -10.47 21.17 -1.66
C ARG A 81 -9.99 22.28 -0.72
N VAL A 82 -8.72 22.64 -0.83
CA VAL A 82 -8.09 23.73 -0.06
C VAL A 82 -7.32 24.67 -0.98
N ASP A 83 -7.17 25.93 -0.55
CA ASP A 83 -6.42 26.95 -1.27
C ASP A 83 -5.06 27.24 -0.61
N ALA A 84 -4.83 26.62 0.57
CA ALA A 84 -3.54 26.65 1.26
C ALA A 84 -3.41 25.45 2.20
N ILE A 85 -2.20 24.94 2.33
CA ILE A 85 -1.86 23.93 3.33
C ILE A 85 -1.60 24.61 4.67
N ARG A 86 -2.19 24.07 5.76
CA ARG A 86 -2.13 24.63 7.13
C ARG A 86 -1.88 23.51 8.16
N ASP A 87 -0.88 22.69 7.92
CA ASP A 87 -0.50 21.64 8.87
C ASP A 87 0.47 22.22 9.92
N PRO A 88 0.20 22.07 11.23
CA PRO A 88 1.07 22.59 12.29
C PRO A 88 2.51 22.08 12.24
N SER A 89 2.75 20.89 11.71
CA SER A 89 4.07 20.28 11.57
C SER A 89 4.79 20.68 10.28
N PHE A 90 4.12 21.44 9.39
CA PHE A 90 4.68 21.90 8.15
C PHE A 90 4.73 23.43 8.10
N ASP A 91 5.91 23.99 7.88
CA ASP A 91 6.19 25.43 7.87
C ASP A 91 5.66 26.19 9.11
N GLU A 92 5.77 25.58 10.30
CA GLU A 92 5.30 26.14 11.58
C GLU A 92 3.79 26.47 11.59
N GLY A 93 3.00 25.79 10.74
CA GLY A 93 1.56 26.05 10.59
C GLY A 93 1.22 27.29 9.79
N ARG A 94 2.21 27.98 9.19
CA ARG A 94 1.95 29.11 8.29
C ARG A 94 1.22 28.62 7.03
N PRO A 95 0.23 29.36 6.52
CA PRO A 95 -0.45 28.97 5.29
C PRO A 95 0.50 28.96 4.11
N VAL A 96 0.68 27.80 3.48
CA VAL A 96 1.42 27.65 2.22
C VAL A 96 0.42 27.60 1.07
N PRO A 97 0.39 28.58 0.17
CA PRO A 97 -0.57 28.61 -0.93
C PRO A 97 -0.47 27.36 -1.80
N CYS A 98 -1.59 26.67 -1.97
CA CYS A 98 -1.72 25.50 -2.82
C CYS A 98 -3.19 25.24 -3.08
N GLU A 99 -3.66 25.40 -4.32
CA GLU A 99 -4.99 24.93 -4.72
C GLU A 99 -4.96 23.41 -4.83
N CYS A 100 -4.96 22.76 -3.68
CA CYS A 100 -4.72 21.33 -3.52
C CYS A 100 -5.93 20.59 -2.96
N PHE A 101 -5.82 19.27 -2.91
CA PHE A 101 -6.63 18.44 -2.03
C PHE A 101 -5.85 18.14 -0.75
N GLN A 102 -6.48 18.35 0.41
CA GLN A 102 -6.00 17.77 1.66
C GLN A 102 -6.35 16.29 1.76
N THR A 103 -5.67 15.54 2.59
CA THR A 103 -5.77 14.09 2.66
C THR A 103 -7.08 13.60 3.32
N GLY A 104 -7.73 14.43 4.14
CA GLY A 104 -8.99 14.11 4.81
C GLY A 104 -9.31 15.06 5.96
N ALA A 105 -10.41 14.83 6.66
CA ALA A 105 -10.85 15.70 7.74
C ALA A 105 -9.83 15.86 8.86
N ARG A 106 -9.08 14.77 9.15
CA ARG A 106 -8.06 14.75 10.20
C ARG A 106 -6.67 15.16 9.71
N TRP A 107 -6.44 15.12 8.39
CA TRP A 107 -5.14 15.29 7.77
C TRP A 107 -5.09 16.53 6.87
N PRO A 108 -4.86 17.73 7.43
CA PRO A 108 -4.86 18.99 6.67
C PRO A 108 -3.57 19.18 5.87
N TYR A 109 -3.06 18.14 5.26
CA TYR A 109 -1.83 18.09 4.50
C TYR A 109 -2.01 17.28 3.20
N VAL A 110 -1.07 17.41 2.26
CA VAL A 110 -1.00 16.63 1.03
C VAL A 110 0.03 15.53 1.20
N TRP A 111 -0.39 14.34 1.60
CA TRP A 111 0.49 13.18 1.64
C TRP A 111 0.69 12.60 0.25
N THR A 112 1.95 12.35 -0.14
CA THR A 112 2.31 11.88 -1.50
C THR A 112 1.55 10.62 -1.89
N ARG A 113 1.48 9.65 -1.00
CA ARG A 113 0.85 8.37 -1.25
C ARG A 113 -0.67 8.48 -1.38
N ASP A 114 -1.31 9.13 -0.41
CA ASP A 114 -2.78 9.29 -0.36
C ASP A 114 -3.30 10.04 -1.58
N LEU A 115 -2.68 11.18 -1.91
CA LEU A 115 -2.96 11.93 -3.12
C LEU A 115 -2.83 11.06 -4.38
N SER A 116 -1.75 10.28 -4.47
CA SER A 116 -1.44 9.54 -5.69
C SER A 116 -2.43 8.42 -5.95
N PHE A 117 -2.82 7.65 -4.94
CA PHE A 117 -3.87 6.64 -5.08
C PHE A 117 -5.24 7.27 -5.35
N ALA A 118 -5.58 8.38 -4.69
CA ALA A 118 -6.83 9.09 -4.97
C ALA A 118 -6.89 9.63 -6.41
N ALA A 119 -5.79 10.18 -6.90
CA ALA A 119 -5.69 10.66 -8.27
C ALA A 119 -5.85 9.54 -9.29
N ASP A 120 -5.14 8.41 -9.12
CA ASP A 120 -5.25 7.24 -10.00
C ASP A 120 -6.64 6.61 -9.98
N LEU A 121 -7.30 6.56 -8.83
CA LEU A 121 -8.65 5.99 -8.73
C LEU A 121 -9.69 6.84 -9.48
N ALA A 122 -9.75 8.15 -9.23
CA ALA A 122 -10.80 8.97 -9.83
C ALA A 122 -10.41 10.45 -10.04
N LEU A 123 -9.63 11.06 -9.11
CA LEU A 123 -9.61 12.51 -9.03
C LEU A 123 -8.82 13.17 -10.16
N ALA A 124 -7.86 12.48 -10.79
CA ALA A 124 -7.18 13.00 -11.98
C ALA A 124 -8.13 13.24 -13.16
N LYS A 125 -9.26 12.49 -13.23
CA LYS A 125 -10.30 12.67 -14.25
C LYS A 125 -11.35 13.71 -13.84
N LEU A 126 -11.62 13.85 -12.55
CA LEU A 126 -12.71 14.68 -12.03
C LEU A 126 -12.27 16.12 -11.76
N ASP A 127 -11.03 16.33 -11.33
CA ASP A 127 -10.45 17.65 -11.10
C ASP A 127 -8.94 17.65 -11.49
N PRO A 128 -8.63 17.54 -12.79
CA PRO A 128 -7.25 17.40 -13.27
C PRO A 128 -6.37 18.58 -12.90
N GLN A 129 -6.92 19.80 -12.85
CA GLN A 129 -6.16 21.00 -12.50
C GLN A 129 -5.68 20.95 -11.05
N ARG A 130 -6.58 20.68 -10.12
CA ARG A 130 -6.25 20.62 -8.67
C ARG A 130 -5.33 19.47 -8.35
N ILE A 131 -5.52 18.30 -8.99
CA ILE A 131 -4.60 17.17 -8.86
C ILE A 131 -3.20 17.51 -9.38
N ARG A 132 -3.10 18.20 -10.52
CA ARG A 132 -1.80 18.64 -11.04
C ARG A 132 -1.07 19.53 -10.04
N GLN A 133 -1.74 20.52 -9.46
CA GLN A 133 -1.16 21.40 -8.45
C GLN A 133 -0.77 20.64 -7.18
N SER A 134 -1.62 19.72 -6.73
CA SER A 134 -1.32 18.84 -5.58
C SER A 134 -0.08 17.96 -5.84
N LEU A 135 0.05 17.42 -7.05
CA LEU A 135 1.24 16.64 -7.44
C LEU A 135 2.49 17.52 -7.52
N GLN A 136 2.38 18.73 -8.07
CA GLN A 136 3.49 19.70 -8.14
C GLN A 136 3.96 20.10 -6.74
N PHE A 137 3.07 20.21 -5.75
CA PHE A 137 3.43 20.46 -4.36
C PHE A 137 4.39 19.41 -3.79
N LYS A 138 4.39 18.18 -4.33
CA LYS A 138 5.29 17.09 -3.93
C LYS A 138 6.57 17.01 -4.75
N LEU A 139 6.78 17.89 -5.71
CA LEU A 139 8.02 17.96 -6.48
C LEU A 139 9.02 18.89 -5.81
N SER A 140 10.27 18.52 -5.76
CA SER A 140 11.32 19.28 -5.08
C SER A 140 12.66 19.19 -5.76
N ALA A 141 13.36 20.33 -5.84
CA ALA A 141 14.79 20.39 -6.11
C ALA A 141 15.60 20.15 -4.82
N ALA A 142 16.88 19.84 -4.96
CA ALA A 142 17.80 19.76 -3.83
C ALA A 142 18.16 21.16 -3.31
N ARG A 143 18.36 21.29 -2.00
CA ARG A 143 18.69 22.55 -1.31
C ARG A 143 20.13 23.03 -1.55
N ASP A 144 21.03 22.09 -1.89
CA ASP A 144 22.47 22.37 -2.03
C ASP A 144 22.83 23.16 -3.31
N GLY A 145 21.89 23.29 -4.25
CA GLY A 145 22.09 23.94 -5.54
C GLY A 145 23.11 23.23 -6.47
N HIS A 146 23.65 22.09 -6.04
CA HIS A 146 24.67 21.34 -6.79
C HIS A 146 24.14 19.99 -7.30
N THR A 147 23.12 19.44 -6.65
CA THR A 147 22.48 18.20 -7.11
C THR A 147 21.38 18.57 -8.13
N PRO A 148 21.65 18.37 -9.44
CA PRO A 148 20.68 18.72 -10.46
C PRO A 148 19.50 17.74 -10.43
N GLY A 149 18.34 18.21 -10.85
CA GLY A 149 17.16 17.39 -11.04
C GLY A 149 15.98 17.78 -10.17
N LEU A 150 14.87 17.15 -10.48
CA LEU A 150 13.62 17.25 -9.75
C LEU A 150 13.32 15.87 -9.14
N PHE A 151 12.82 15.87 -7.91
CA PHE A 151 12.60 14.65 -7.15
C PHE A 151 11.19 14.65 -6.55
N VAL A 152 10.60 13.49 -6.42
CA VAL A 152 9.38 13.31 -5.63
C VAL A 152 9.75 13.24 -4.15
N ALA A 153 9.07 14.01 -3.30
CA ALA A 153 9.25 13.97 -1.86
C ALA A 153 8.65 12.68 -1.27
N GLN A 154 9.43 11.95 -0.46
CA GLN A 154 8.96 10.84 0.35
C GLN A 154 8.63 11.36 1.74
N ASP A 155 7.36 11.48 2.08
CA ASP A 155 6.90 12.03 3.35
C ASP A 155 5.93 11.11 4.11
N THR A 156 5.74 9.92 3.63
CA THR A 156 4.97 8.84 4.26
C THR A 156 5.84 7.61 4.48
N GLY A 157 5.40 6.71 5.35
CA GLY A 157 6.11 5.48 5.69
C GLY A 157 6.78 5.49 7.06
N SER A 158 7.42 4.40 7.44
CA SER A 158 8.09 4.22 8.73
C SER A 158 9.18 5.25 8.95
N GLY A 159 8.85 6.22 9.76
CA GLY A 159 9.68 7.40 9.90
C GLY A 159 9.61 8.33 8.69
N GLY A 160 8.64 8.18 7.80
CA GLY A 160 8.40 9.02 6.63
C GLY A 160 9.60 9.14 5.69
N SER A 161 10.56 8.27 5.83
CA SER A 161 11.92 8.48 5.39
C SER A 161 12.27 7.63 4.21
N TRP A 162 12.63 8.26 3.12
CA TRP A 162 13.51 7.64 2.17
C TRP A 162 14.94 7.61 2.74
N PRO A 163 15.68 6.50 2.67
CA PRO A 163 15.41 5.28 1.90
C PRO A 163 14.81 4.11 2.70
N ILE A 164 14.29 4.28 3.91
CA ILE A 164 13.59 3.22 4.65
C ILE A 164 12.26 2.90 3.96
N SER A 165 11.51 3.91 3.57
CA SER A 165 10.37 3.84 2.69
C SER A 165 10.75 4.37 1.31
N SER A 166 10.44 3.65 0.25
CA SER A 166 10.80 4.02 -1.13
C SER A 166 9.60 3.98 -2.08
N ASP A 167 8.38 4.04 -1.54
CA ASP A 167 7.13 3.97 -2.31
C ASP A 167 6.70 5.30 -2.95
N ARG A 168 7.50 6.37 -2.82
CA ARG A 168 7.23 7.68 -3.46
C ARG A 168 7.01 7.60 -4.98
N VAL A 169 7.47 6.53 -5.62
CA VAL A 169 7.23 6.25 -7.04
C VAL A 169 5.75 6.05 -7.38
N VAL A 170 4.87 5.88 -6.39
CA VAL A 170 3.41 5.91 -6.55
C VAL A 170 2.92 7.22 -7.18
N TRP A 171 3.68 8.30 -7.00
CA TRP A 171 3.40 9.60 -7.62
C TRP A 171 3.28 9.51 -9.14
N PHE A 172 4.09 8.64 -9.78
CA PHE A 172 4.05 8.44 -11.24
C PHE A 172 2.81 7.68 -11.69
N LEU A 173 2.21 6.85 -10.81
CA LEU A 173 0.92 6.20 -11.05
C LEU A 173 -0.20 7.23 -11.24
N ALA A 174 -0.16 8.33 -10.48
CA ALA A 174 -1.08 9.45 -10.61
C ALA A 174 -0.75 10.34 -11.82
N ALA A 175 0.51 10.74 -11.94
CA ALA A 175 0.96 11.72 -12.93
C ALA A 175 0.72 11.27 -14.39
N ARG A 176 0.74 9.96 -14.66
CA ARG A 176 0.49 9.41 -16.01
C ARG A 176 -0.85 9.81 -16.61
N HIS A 177 -1.85 10.15 -15.78
CA HIS A 177 -3.18 10.58 -16.24
C HIS A 177 -3.24 12.03 -16.73
N LEU A 178 -2.16 12.82 -16.54
CA LEU A 178 -2.14 14.27 -16.79
C LEU A 178 -1.04 14.69 -17.79
N LEU A 179 -0.54 13.74 -18.59
CA LEU A 179 0.56 13.99 -19.55
C LEU A 179 0.12 14.70 -20.83
N ASP A 180 -1.16 14.99 -20.98
CA ASP A 180 -1.73 15.81 -22.05
C ASP A 180 -1.35 17.29 -21.93
N ASP A 181 -0.94 17.76 -20.73
CA ASP A 181 -0.33 19.07 -20.52
C ASP A 181 1.19 18.97 -20.76
N PRO A 182 1.74 19.61 -21.82
CA PRO A 182 3.16 19.47 -22.16
C PRO A 182 4.10 19.98 -21.07
N ALA A 183 3.75 21.07 -20.39
CA ALA A 183 4.58 21.65 -19.33
C ALA A 183 4.65 20.72 -18.11
N PHE A 184 3.53 20.13 -17.74
CA PHE A 184 3.50 19.12 -16.67
C PHE A 184 4.20 17.83 -17.09
N ALA A 185 4.02 17.37 -18.34
CA ALA A 185 4.72 16.19 -18.86
C ALA A 185 6.25 16.33 -18.83
N ASP A 186 6.77 17.55 -19.05
CA ASP A 186 8.20 17.83 -18.92
C ASP A 186 8.67 17.80 -17.46
N GLN A 187 7.87 18.30 -16.52
CA GLN A 187 8.15 18.15 -15.08
C GLN A 187 8.13 16.68 -14.64
N VAL A 188 7.14 15.91 -15.09
CA VAL A 188 7.05 14.48 -14.83
C VAL A 188 8.30 13.77 -15.35
N TRP A 189 8.74 14.09 -16.56
CA TRP A 189 9.94 13.50 -17.14
C TRP A 189 11.20 13.81 -16.33
N GLN A 190 11.41 15.06 -15.90
CA GLN A 190 12.53 15.46 -15.05
C GLN A 190 12.48 14.74 -13.68
N ALA A 191 11.30 14.72 -13.05
CA ALA A 191 11.11 14.05 -11.76
C ALA A 191 11.34 12.53 -11.85
N LEU A 192 10.90 11.91 -12.94
CA LEU A 192 11.08 10.49 -13.19
C LEU A 192 12.57 10.14 -13.33
N GLN A 193 13.30 10.90 -14.13
CA GLN A 193 14.74 10.70 -14.28
C GLN A 193 15.47 10.84 -12.94
N GLY A 194 15.23 11.93 -12.22
CA GLY A 194 15.87 12.19 -10.93
C GLY A 194 15.54 11.11 -9.88
N THR A 195 14.25 10.78 -9.75
CA THR A 195 13.79 9.82 -8.75
C THR A 195 14.27 8.39 -9.06
N LEU A 196 14.10 7.91 -10.30
CA LEU A 196 14.52 6.55 -10.66
C LEU A 196 16.04 6.37 -10.63
N ALA A 197 16.82 7.37 -11.07
CA ALA A 197 18.27 7.32 -10.97
C ALA A 197 18.73 7.25 -9.50
N GLN A 198 18.10 8.04 -8.63
CA GLN A 198 18.40 8.04 -7.20
C GLN A 198 18.03 6.72 -6.55
N ASP A 199 16.82 6.20 -6.81
CA ASP A 199 16.37 4.92 -6.25
C ASP A 199 17.22 3.75 -6.76
N ARG A 200 17.61 3.78 -8.04
CA ARG A 200 18.52 2.77 -8.60
C ARG A 200 19.90 2.78 -7.94
N ALA A 201 20.42 3.96 -7.64
CA ALA A 201 21.74 4.10 -7.00
C ALA A 201 21.75 3.75 -5.52
N MET A 202 20.61 3.93 -4.81
CA MET A 202 20.60 3.97 -3.34
C MET A 202 19.74 2.90 -2.68
N VAL A 203 18.63 2.48 -3.29
CA VAL A 203 17.70 1.48 -2.70
C VAL A 203 17.60 0.19 -3.51
N PHE A 204 18.08 0.18 -4.75
CA PHE A 204 18.11 -1.06 -5.53
C PHE A 204 19.22 -1.99 -5.04
N ASP A 205 18.86 -3.24 -4.77
CA ASP A 205 19.79 -4.31 -4.42
C ASP A 205 20.02 -5.20 -5.63
N ALA A 206 21.24 -5.14 -6.20
CA ALA A 206 21.58 -5.90 -7.39
C ALA A 206 21.64 -7.43 -7.14
N GLN A 207 21.90 -7.88 -5.90
CA GLN A 207 21.91 -9.29 -5.56
C GLN A 207 20.50 -9.87 -5.48
N MET A 208 19.55 -9.08 -4.99
CA MET A 208 18.15 -9.48 -4.94
C MET A 208 17.42 -9.17 -6.24
N GLY A 209 17.88 -8.18 -7.02
CA GLY A 209 17.19 -7.66 -8.19
C GLY A 209 15.91 -6.91 -7.83
N LEU A 210 15.80 -6.39 -6.61
CA LEU A 210 14.65 -5.73 -6.04
C LEU A 210 15.01 -4.37 -5.43
N TYR A 211 14.04 -3.49 -5.30
CA TYR A 211 14.15 -2.26 -4.54
C TYR A 211 13.81 -2.53 -3.07
N ARG A 212 14.67 -2.03 -2.18
CA ARG A 212 14.46 -2.09 -0.72
C ARG A 212 13.40 -1.10 -0.30
N GLY A 213 12.78 -1.38 0.84
CA GLY A 213 11.86 -0.48 1.49
C GLY A 213 10.58 -1.19 1.95
N GLU A 214 9.83 -0.44 2.73
CA GLU A 214 8.61 -0.91 3.36
C GLU A 214 7.47 -1.09 2.36
N THR A 215 6.45 -1.84 2.77
CA THR A 215 5.20 -1.99 2.04
C THR A 215 4.52 -0.62 1.85
N SER A 216 4.03 -0.35 0.64
CA SER A 216 3.29 0.88 0.38
C SER A 216 2.06 0.94 1.28
N PHE A 217 1.85 2.07 1.94
CA PHE A 217 0.82 2.46 2.89
C PHE A 217 0.77 1.70 4.24
N LEU A 218 1.32 0.51 4.37
CA LEU A 218 1.33 -0.27 5.63
C LEU A 218 2.44 0.22 6.58
N ASP A 219 2.42 1.48 6.90
CA ASP A 219 3.48 2.25 7.56
C ASP A 219 3.44 2.24 9.11
N TRP A 220 2.40 1.69 9.70
CA TRP A 220 2.40 1.32 11.11
C TRP A 220 2.96 -0.10 11.23
N ARG A 221 4.28 -0.17 11.28
CA ARG A 221 5.08 -1.37 11.10
C ARG A 221 4.68 -2.54 11.99
N GLU A 222 4.33 -2.30 13.26
CA GLU A 222 3.87 -3.32 14.20
C GLU A 222 2.57 -3.99 13.78
N GLN A 223 1.83 -3.39 12.88
CA GLN A 223 0.57 -3.92 12.34
C GLN A 223 0.79 -4.99 11.26
N THR A 224 1.93 -4.96 10.59
CA THR A 224 2.23 -5.79 9.41
C THR A 224 3.53 -6.56 9.56
N TYR A 225 4.55 -5.91 10.13
CA TYR A 225 5.85 -6.49 10.41
C TYR A 225 5.89 -7.11 11.82
N PRO A 226 6.87 -7.98 12.11
CA PRO A 226 7.00 -8.53 13.45
C PRO A 226 7.14 -7.46 14.53
N ASP A 227 6.54 -7.64 15.70
CA ASP A 227 6.53 -6.66 16.79
C ASP A 227 7.95 -6.20 17.22
N TRP A 228 8.94 -7.10 17.17
CA TRP A 228 10.34 -6.74 17.46
C TRP A 228 10.93 -5.71 16.49
N THR A 229 10.32 -5.46 15.33
CA THR A 229 10.76 -4.40 14.39
C THR A 229 10.40 -3.00 14.88
N ARG A 230 9.52 -2.88 15.88
CA ARG A 230 9.16 -1.60 16.50
C ARG A 230 10.40 -0.83 16.97
N GLU A 231 11.35 -1.55 17.55
CA GLU A 231 12.63 -1.01 18.04
C GLU A 231 13.77 -1.18 17.00
N ASN A 232 13.50 -1.79 15.85
CA ASN A 232 14.52 -2.09 14.85
C ASN A 232 14.03 -1.80 13.42
N VAL A 233 13.83 -0.53 13.12
CA VAL A 233 13.41 -0.04 11.79
C VAL A 233 14.42 -0.40 10.68
N ARG A 234 15.68 -0.68 11.05
CA ARG A 234 16.68 -1.17 10.12
C ARG A 234 16.20 -2.39 9.31
N PHE A 235 15.52 -3.33 9.96
CA PHE A 235 14.98 -4.51 9.29
C PHE A 235 14.05 -4.11 8.12
N ILE A 236 13.18 -3.12 8.34
CA ILE A 236 12.25 -2.64 7.30
C ILE A 236 13.02 -2.00 6.15
N GLY A 237 14.03 -1.18 6.46
CA GLY A 237 14.92 -0.58 5.45
C GLY A 237 15.77 -1.58 4.66
N ASP A 238 16.00 -2.80 5.20
CA ASP A 238 16.70 -3.91 4.52
C ASP A 238 15.74 -4.90 3.85
N SER A 239 14.41 -4.79 4.08
CA SER A 239 13.39 -5.68 3.51
C SER A 239 12.97 -5.25 2.10
N TYR A 240 12.22 -6.10 1.43
CA TYR A 240 11.68 -5.86 0.09
C TYR A 240 10.19 -6.09 0.09
N ALA A 241 9.40 -5.11 -0.35
CA ALA A 241 7.96 -5.18 -0.36
C ALA A 241 7.39 -5.37 -1.76
N LEU A 242 6.33 -6.19 -1.89
CA LEU A 242 5.64 -6.46 -3.15
C LEU A 242 5.07 -5.17 -3.75
N SER A 243 4.25 -4.44 -3.00
CA SER A 243 3.58 -3.23 -3.46
C SER A 243 4.58 -2.18 -3.96
N THR A 244 5.64 -1.91 -3.20
CA THR A 244 6.69 -0.95 -3.54
C THR A 244 7.47 -1.36 -4.79
N ASN A 245 7.77 -2.65 -4.96
CA ASN A 245 8.44 -3.14 -6.17
C ASN A 245 7.54 -3.10 -7.40
N VAL A 246 6.23 -3.38 -7.26
CA VAL A 246 5.27 -3.21 -8.36
C VAL A 246 5.15 -1.74 -8.78
N LEU A 247 5.15 -0.81 -7.83
CA LEU A 247 5.14 0.64 -8.13
C LEU A 247 6.41 1.08 -8.86
N HIS A 248 7.59 0.59 -8.47
CA HIS A 248 8.84 0.81 -9.22
C HIS A 248 8.76 0.24 -10.65
N TYR A 249 8.21 -0.97 -10.81
CA TYR A 249 7.97 -1.54 -12.14
C TYR A 249 7.10 -0.62 -13.00
N GLN A 250 5.99 -0.12 -12.46
CA GLN A 250 5.10 0.79 -13.19
C GLN A 250 5.78 2.11 -13.55
N ALA A 251 6.58 2.67 -12.63
CA ALA A 251 7.35 3.89 -12.89
C ALA A 251 8.42 3.67 -13.98
N LEU A 252 9.09 2.51 -14.00
CA LEU A 252 10.03 2.13 -15.06
C LEU A 252 9.33 1.97 -16.42
N ARG A 253 8.12 1.40 -16.45
CA ARG A 253 7.32 1.31 -17.68
C ARG A 253 6.88 2.67 -18.20
N LEU A 254 6.47 3.56 -17.31
CA LEU A 254 6.19 4.96 -17.68
C LEU A 254 7.45 5.64 -18.22
N GLY A 255 8.61 5.43 -17.58
CA GLY A 255 9.91 5.94 -18.04
C GLY A 255 10.27 5.43 -19.43
N GLN A 256 10.09 4.15 -19.70
CA GLN A 256 10.26 3.55 -21.02
C GLN A 256 9.37 4.25 -22.06
N GLN A 257 8.09 4.42 -21.78
CA GLN A 257 7.13 5.06 -22.69
C GLN A 257 7.51 6.52 -22.97
N MET A 258 7.78 7.29 -21.94
CA MET A 258 8.13 8.71 -22.08
C MET A 258 9.47 8.92 -22.79
N ALA A 259 10.46 8.05 -22.54
CA ALA A 259 11.74 8.08 -23.25
C ALA A 259 11.54 7.76 -24.74
N ALA A 260 10.79 6.72 -25.08
CA ALA A 260 10.49 6.36 -26.46
C ALA A 260 9.80 7.51 -27.22
N GLN A 261 8.82 8.16 -26.61
CA GLN A 261 8.13 9.32 -27.20
C GLN A 261 9.05 10.51 -27.46
N ARG A 262 10.12 10.64 -26.69
CA ARG A 262 11.13 11.71 -26.79
C ARG A 262 12.34 11.32 -27.65
N GLY A 263 12.42 10.09 -28.15
CA GLY A 263 13.60 9.57 -28.87
C GLY A 263 14.83 9.43 -27.97
N ASP A 264 14.63 9.25 -26.68
CA ASP A 264 15.71 9.14 -25.68
C ASP A 264 16.17 7.67 -25.56
N GLU A 265 17.47 7.42 -25.63
CA GLU A 265 18.08 6.10 -25.59
C GLU A 265 17.81 5.32 -24.28
N ARG A 266 17.47 6.02 -23.20
CA ARG A 266 17.10 5.40 -21.91
C ARG A 266 15.84 4.53 -21.99
N SER A 267 15.07 4.60 -23.07
CA SER A 267 13.92 3.71 -23.28
C SER A 267 14.29 2.24 -23.14
N GLU A 268 15.36 1.80 -23.79
CA GLU A 268 15.83 0.41 -23.71
C GLU A 268 16.36 0.06 -22.30
N GLN A 269 17.00 1.01 -21.64
CA GLN A 269 17.49 0.82 -20.27
C GLN A 269 16.33 0.62 -19.28
N TYR A 270 15.32 1.51 -19.33
CA TYR A 270 14.13 1.38 -18.47
C TYR A 270 13.36 0.09 -18.75
N LYS A 271 13.26 -0.30 -20.03
CA LYS A 271 12.67 -1.58 -20.42
C LYS A 271 13.40 -2.74 -19.77
N ALA A 272 14.72 -2.79 -19.94
CA ALA A 272 15.55 -3.88 -19.38
C ALA A 272 15.43 -3.96 -17.85
N TRP A 273 15.42 -2.81 -17.16
CA TRP A 273 15.22 -2.78 -15.71
C TRP A 273 13.84 -3.25 -15.28
N ALA A 274 12.80 -2.86 -16.02
CA ALA A 274 11.42 -3.30 -15.74
C ALA A 274 11.25 -4.81 -15.96
N ASP A 275 11.79 -5.34 -17.07
CA ASP A 275 11.71 -6.76 -17.40
C ASP A 275 12.43 -7.62 -16.34
N ALA A 276 13.64 -7.22 -15.94
CA ALA A 276 14.39 -7.89 -14.89
C ALA A 276 13.67 -7.84 -13.54
N LEU A 277 13.08 -6.68 -13.19
CA LEU A 277 12.32 -6.51 -11.94
C LEU A 277 11.08 -7.41 -11.91
N ALA A 278 10.34 -7.51 -13.02
CA ALA A 278 9.17 -8.38 -13.14
C ALA A 278 9.49 -9.85 -12.83
N LEU A 279 10.62 -10.35 -13.37
CA LEU A 279 11.08 -11.72 -13.11
C LEU A 279 11.37 -11.94 -11.61
N GLN A 280 11.99 -10.97 -10.95
CA GLN A 280 12.32 -11.09 -9.52
C GLN A 280 11.08 -10.95 -8.63
N ILE A 281 10.12 -10.11 -9.01
CA ILE A 281 8.83 -10.02 -8.30
C ILE A 281 8.14 -11.39 -8.29
N ASP A 282 7.98 -12.02 -9.44
CA ASP A 282 7.32 -13.33 -9.52
C ASP A 282 8.10 -14.43 -8.80
N ALA A 283 9.42 -14.45 -8.96
CA ALA A 283 10.25 -15.52 -8.40
C ALA A 283 10.39 -15.47 -6.88
N ARG A 284 10.43 -14.27 -6.29
CA ARG A 284 10.79 -14.11 -4.87
C ARG A 284 9.62 -13.91 -3.92
N PHE A 285 8.51 -13.27 -4.38
CA PHE A 285 7.35 -13.06 -3.52
C PHE A 285 6.36 -14.24 -3.51
N TRP A 286 6.42 -15.11 -4.54
CA TRP A 286 5.52 -16.26 -4.63
C TRP A 286 5.90 -17.37 -3.65
N ARG A 287 4.97 -17.76 -2.77
CA ARG A 287 5.07 -18.97 -1.95
C ARG A 287 4.18 -20.06 -2.52
N GLN A 288 4.82 -21.09 -3.09
CA GLN A 288 4.13 -22.21 -3.75
C GLN A 288 3.26 -23.01 -2.78
N ASP A 289 3.72 -23.20 -1.53
CA ASP A 289 2.98 -23.92 -0.48
C ASP A 289 1.72 -23.19 -0.03
N MET A 290 1.70 -21.87 -0.08
CA MET A 290 0.55 -21.02 0.26
C MET A 290 -0.30 -20.66 -0.96
N GLY A 291 0.24 -20.74 -2.16
CA GLY A 291 -0.43 -20.30 -3.40
C GLY A 291 -0.70 -18.79 -3.43
N GLN A 292 0.18 -18.01 -2.80
CA GLN A 292 0.03 -16.58 -2.59
C GLN A 292 1.34 -15.82 -2.82
N TYR A 293 1.22 -14.53 -3.15
CA TYR A 293 2.32 -13.58 -3.11
C TYR A 293 2.43 -12.96 -1.73
N MET A 294 3.60 -13.05 -1.11
CA MET A 294 3.83 -12.48 0.20
C MET A 294 3.99 -10.96 0.12
N SER A 295 3.56 -10.27 1.16
CA SER A 295 3.62 -8.81 1.25
C SER A 295 5.06 -8.30 1.24
N TYR A 296 5.98 -9.01 1.91
CA TYR A 296 7.38 -8.63 1.96
C TYR A 296 8.32 -9.83 2.20
N ILE A 297 9.58 -9.59 1.88
CA ILE A 297 10.71 -10.52 2.04
C ILE A 297 11.72 -9.89 3.00
N GLY A 298 12.34 -10.67 3.85
CA GLY A 298 13.40 -10.23 4.75
C GLY A 298 14.67 -9.73 4.01
N GLU A 299 15.66 -9.29 4.79
CA GLU A 299 16.91 -8.79 4.26
C GLU A 299 17.68 -9.82 3.41
N ALA A 300 18.54 -9.38 2.50
CA ALA A 300 19.30 -10.23 1.57
C ALA A 300 20.11 -11.35 2.24
N ALA A 301 20.53 -11.15 3.48
CA ALA A 301 21.27 -12.19 4.24
C ALA A 301 20.37 -13.35 4.70
N HIS A 302 19.08 -13.14 4.74
CA HIS A 302 18.08 -14.13 5.13
C HIS A 302 16.77 -13.85 4.39
N PRO A 303 16.73 -14.04 3.07
CA PRO A 303 15.65 -13.58 2.19
C PRO A 303 14.44 -14.53 2.28
N VAL A 304 13.79 -14.56 3.43
CA VAL A 304 12.57 -15.33 3.65
C VAL A 304 11.33 -14.52 3.30
N PRO A 305 10.38 -15.04 2.53
CA PRO A 305 9.08 -14.43 2.34
C PRO A 305 8.22 -14.68 3.59
N TYR A 306 7.89 -13.60 4.31
CA TYR A 306 7.10 -13.63 5.52
C TYR A 306 5.65 -14.04 5.22
N ALA A 307 5.05 -14.87 6.08
CA ALA A 307 3.69 -15.36 5.92
C ALA A 307 2.63 -14.26 6.20
N LYS A 308 2.69 -13.22 5.41
CA LYS A 308 1.77 -12.07 5.40
C LYS A 308 1.46 -11.71 3.96
N VAL A 309 0.18 -11.57 3.65
CA VAL A 309 -0.30 -11.11 2.34
C VAL A 309 -1.00 -9.77 2.49
N ASP A 310 -0.90 -8.89 1.52
CA ASP A 310 -1.64 -7.64 1.47
C ASP A 310 -2.44 -7.50 0.17
N LEU A 311 -3.63 -6.93 0.30
CA LEU A 311 -4.58 -6.81 -0.80
C LEU A 311 -4.15 -5.76 -1.82
N LEU A 312 -3.46 -4.69 -1.38
CA LEU A 312 -2.99 -3.64 -2.28
C LEU A 312 -1.87 -4.14 -3.18
N GLY A 313 -0.84 -4.78 -2.60
CA GLY A 313 0.29 -5.31 -3.37
C GLY A 313 -0.15 -6.34 -4.39
N LEU A 314 -1.05 -7.25 -4.01
CA LEU A 314 -1.64 -8.21 -4.93
C LEU A 314 -2.44 -7.53 -6.05
N SER A 315 -3.30 -6.58 -5.70
CA SER A 315 -4.14 -5.86 -6.67
C SER A 315 -3.31 -5.04 -7.66
N LEU A 316 -2.30 -4.32 -7.17
CA LEU A 316 -1.36 -3.57 -8.03
C LEU A 316 -0.60 -4.50 -8.97
N GLY A 317 -0.14 -5.67 -8.50
CA GLY A 317 0.56 -6.65 -9.31
C GLY A 317 -0.32 -7.22 -10.44
N ILE A 318 -1.60 -7.49 -10.15
CA ILE A 318 -2.59 -7.91 -11.16
C ILE A 318 -2.82 -6.80 -12.18
N LEU A 319 -3.02 -5.57 -11.73
CA LEU A 319 -3.33 -4.42 -12.60
C LEU A 319 -2.16 -4.03 -13.49
N ALA A 320 -0.94 -4.20 -13.02
CA ALA A 320 0.29 -3.92 -13.76
C ALA A 320 0.70 -5.01 -14.75
N ASP A 321 -0.02 -6.14 -14.84
CA ASP A 321 0.34 -7.33 -15.65
C ASP A 321 1.73 -7.89 -15.33
N VAL A 322 2.22 -7.67 -14.10
CA VAL A 322 3.55 -8.14 -13.67
C VAL A 322 3.50 -9.56 -13.10
N LEU A 323 2.31 -10.02 -12.70
CA LEU A 323 2.10 -11.37 -12.18
C LEU A 323 1.59 -12.30 -13.29
N PRO A 324 2.11 -13.55 -13.40
CA PRO A 324 1.58 -14.53 -14.34
C PRO A 324 0.07 -14.74 -14.16
N PRO A 325 -0.72 -14.79 -15.23
CA PRO A 325 -2.19 -14.82 -15.15
C PRO A 325 -2.76 -15.92 -14.26
N GLU A 326 -2.20 -17.14 -14.33
CA GLU A 326 -2.66 -18.27 -13.53
C GLU A 326 -2.39 -18.05 -12.02
N ARG A 327 -1.21 -17.51 -11.67
CA ARG A 327 -0.88 -17.17 -10.29
C ARG A 327 -1.72 -16.01 -9.77
N ALA A 328 -1.92 -14.99 -10.60
CA ALA A 328 -2.79 -13.85 -10.29
C ALA A 328 -4.23 -14.29 -9.99
N GLN A 329 -4.81 -15.15 -10.83
CA GLN A 329 -6.14 -15.72 -10.61
C GLN A 329 -6.21 -16.55 -9.33
N ARG A 330 -5.24 -17.45 -9.12
CA ARG A 330 -5.18 -18.30 -7.94
C ARG A 330 -5.04 -17.46 -6.66
N ALA A 331 -4.15 -16.48 -6.65
CA ALA A 331 -3.89 -15.64 -5.49
C ALA A 331 -5.12 -14.79 -5.12
N LEU A 332 -5.79 -14.16 -6.10
CA LEU A 332 -6.98 -13.37 -5.81
C LEU A 332 -8.15 -14.26 -5.32
N ALA A 333 -8.37 -15.42 -5.95
CA ALA A 333 -9.41 -16.36 -5.51
C ALA A 333 -9.18 -16.91 -4.10
N ALA A 334 -7.92 -17.11 -3.71
CA ALA A 334 -7.54 -17.58 -2.38
C ALA A 334 -7.38 -16.45 -1.34
N TYR A 335 -7.41 -15.18 -1.75
CA TYR A 335 -7.35 -14.06 -0.80
C TYR A 335 -8.64 -14.02 0.03
N PRO A 336 -8.56 -13.98 1.37
CA PRO A 336 -9.72 -14.09 2.24
C PRO A 336 -10.68 -12.91 2.13
N MET A 337 -11.94 -13.17 2.39
CA MET A 337 -13.00 -12.17 2.47
C MET A 337 -13.92 -12.51 3.64
N GLY A 338 -14.16 -11.52 4.51
CA GLY A 338 -15.16 -11.58 5.56
C GLY A 338 -16.53 -11.04 5.12
N PRO A 339 -17.54 -11.13 5.99
CA PRO A 339 -18.88 -10.60 5.71
C PRO A 339 -18.92 -9.09 5.45
N ALA A 340 -18.01 -8.34 6.07
CA ALA A 340 -17.89 -6.89 5.92
C ALA A 340 -17.03 -6.47 4.71
N GLY A 341 -16.18 -7.35 4.19
CA GLY A 341 -15.26 -7.08 3.08
C GLY A 341 -13.93 -7.80 3.22
N SER A 342 -12.99 -7.46 2.36
CA SER A 342 -11.64 -8.03 2.36
C SER A 342 -10.75 -7.34 3.40
N PRO A 343 -10.00 -8.11 4.23
CA PRO A 343 -8.98 -7.52 5.09
C PRO A 343 -7.85 -6.93 4.25
N VAL A 344 -7.28 -5.81 4.71
CA VAL A 344 -6.17 -5.19 4.00
C VAL A 344 -4.88 -6.01 4.09
N VAL A 345 -4.67 -6.70 5.19
CA VAL A 345 -3.58 -7.66 5.43
C VAL A 345 -4.12 -8.97 5.98
N TRP A 346 -3.42 -10.08 5.75
CA TRP A 346 -3.78 -11.41 6.25
C TRP A 346 -2.54 -12.27 6.47
N PRO A 347 -2.52 -13.16 7.50
CA PRO A 347 -3.47 -13.28 8.61
C PRO A 347 -3.36 -12.10 9.61
N GLN A 348 -4.34 -12.02 10.54
CA GLN A 348 -4.35 -11.01 11.59
C GLN A 348 -3.40 -11.38 12.72
N GLU A 349 -2.80 -10.40 13.38
CA GLU A 349 -1.96 -10.58 14.57
C GLU A 349 -2.81 -10.48 15.86
N ALA A 350 -2.56 -11.39 16.81
CA ALA A 350 -3.38 -11.50 18.02
C ALA A 350 -3.18 -10.33 19.01
N GLN A 351 -1.99 -9.73 19.03
CA GLN A 351 -1.58 -8.73 20.04
C GLN A 351 -1.48 -7.32 19.48
N GLN A 352 -2.04 -7.09 18.29
CA GLN A 352 -2.00 -5.77 17.66
C GLN A 352 -3.38 -5.11 17.68
N PRO A 353 -3.46 -3.79 17.97
CA PRO A 353 -4.71 -3.05 17.90
C PRO A 353 -5.24 -3.00 16.46
N ILE A 354 -6.47 -2.49 16.31
CA ILE A 354 -7.10 -2.36 14.99
C ILE A 354 -6.58 -1.10 14.29
N TYR A 355 -5.98 -1.27 13.10
CA TYR A 355 -5.67 -0.17 12.17
C TYR A 355 -5.40 -0.72 10.75
N HIS A 356 -4.22 -1.31 10.46
CA HIS A 356 -4.02 -2.20 9.30
C HIS A 356 -4.44 -3.64 9.68
N ASN A 357 -4.04 -4.06 10.87
CA ASN A 357 -4.50 -5.31 11.46
C ASN A 357 -6.00 -5.24 11.74
N ARG A 358 -6.75 -6.27 11.39
CA ARG A 358 -8.20 -6.36 11.57
C ARG A 358 -9.00 -5.22 10.90
N ALA A 359 -8.56 -4.74 9.74
CA ALA A 359 -9.20 -3.60 9.10
C ALA A 359 -9.49 -3.81 7.60
N ILE A 360 -10.52 -3.10 7.15
CA ILE A 360 -10.86 -2.87 5.75
C ILE A 360 -10.49 -1.43 5.42
N TRP A 361 -9.75 -1.23 4.33
CA TRP A 361 -9.38 0.08 3.83
C TRP A 361 -10.08 0.32 2.47
N PRO A 362 -11.03 1.25 2.40
CA PRO A 362 -11.91 1.40 1.23
C PRO A 362 -11.17 1.63 -0.08
N PHE A 363 -10.07 2.40 -0.09
CA PHE A 363 -9.29 2.59 -1.31
C PHE A 363 -8.65 1.28 -1.79
N VAL A 364 -8.22 0.41 -0.87
CA VAL A 364 -7.68 -0.92 -1.20
C VAL A 364 -8.78 -1.82 -1.74
N SER A 365 -10.00 -1.75 -1.16
CA SER A 365 -11.19 -2.42 -1.71
C SER A 365 -11.50 -1.95 -3.13
N ALA A 366 -11.30 -0.66 -3.44
CA ALA A 366 -11.46 -0.15 -4.81
C ALA A 366 -10.38 -0.70 -5.78
N TYR A 367 -9.13 -0.87 -5.33
CA TYR A 367 -8.08 -1.55 -6.13
C TYR A 367 -8.38 -3.04 -6.30
N SER A 368 -8.87 -3.72 -5.26
CA SER A 368 -9.34 -5.11 -5.32
C SER A 368 -10.49 -5.26 -6.32
N LEU A 369 -11.43 -4.32 -6.33
CA LEU A 369 -12.51 -4.26 -7.30
C LEU A 369 -11.97 -4.15 -8.74
N ARG A 370 -11.01 -3.27 -9.02
CA ARG A 370 -10.36 -3.17 -10.33
C ARG A 370 -9.67 -4.47 -10.74
N ALA A 371 -8.92 -5.09 -9.81
CA ALA A 371 -8.25 -6.38 -10.03
C ALA A 371 -9.27 -7.50 -10.31
N ALA A 372 -10.34 -7.57 -9.53
CA ALA A 372 -11.42 -8.53 -9.73
C ALA A 372 -12.14 -8.35 -11.09
N ARG A 373 -12.36 -7.08 -11.51
CA ARG A 373 -12.91 -6.78 -12.84
C ARG A 373 -11.97 -7.22 -13.96
N LYS A 374 -10.65 -7.02 -13.78
CA LYS A 374 -9.64 -7.47 -14.76
C LYS A 374 -9.66 -8.99 -14.94
N LEU A 375 -9.87 -9.72 -13.85
CA LEU A 375 -9.90 -11.19 -13.84
C LEU A 375 -11.30 -11.80 -13.99
N ASP A 376 -12.35 -11.01 -14.20
CA ASP A 376 -13.76 -11.45 -14.33
C ASP A 376 -14.29 -12.24 -13.11
N ASP A 377 -13.86 -11.83 -11.90
CA ASP A 377 -14.27 -12.44 -10.62
C ASP A 377 -15.58 -11.82 -10.12
N ALA A 378 -16.72 -12.30 -10.63
CA ALA A 378 -18.03 -11.77 -10.28
C ALA A 378 -18.35 -11.77 -8.77
N PRO A 379 -18.07 -12.83 -7.99
CA PRO A 379 -18.30 -12.83 -6.55
C PRO A 379 -17.54 -11.71 -5.83
N ARG A 380 -16.26 -11.53 -6.13
CA ARG A 380 -15.43 -10.48 -5.50
C ARG A 380 -15.85 -9.08 -5.93
N ILE A 381 -16.17 -8.87 -7.21
CA ILE A 381 -16.72 -7.58 -7.69
C ILE A 381 -17.96 -7.21 -6.86
N ALA A 382 -18.90 -8.14 -6.68
CA ALA A 382 -20.12 -7.88 -5.92
C ALA A 382 -19.83 -7.59 -4.43
N ALA A 383 -18.91 -8.33 -3.85
CA ALA A 383 -18.55 -8.18 -2.44
C ALA A 383 -17.84 -6.85 -2.15
N GLU A 384 -16.88 -6.43 -2.99
CA GLU A 384 -16.19 -5.14 -2.81
C GLU A 384 -17.16 -3.95 -3.00
N ILE A 385 -18.07 -4.01 -3.98
CA ILE A 385 -19.10 -2.96 -4.16
C ILE A 385 -19.99 -2.86 -2.92
N ARG A 386 -20.48 -4.00 -2.38
CA ARG A 386 -21.31 -4.00 -1.16
C ARG A 386 -20.53 -3.50 0.05
N SER A 387 -19.27 -3.90 0.21
CA SER A 387 -18.40 -3.44 1.30
C SER A 387 -18.22 -1.93 1.30
N LEU A 388 -17.92 -1.33 0.13
CA LEU A 388 -17.77 0.11 -0.02
C LEU A 388 -19.07 0.87 0.32
N MET A 389 -20.22 0.39 -0.20
CA MET A 389 -21.52 0.97 0.11
C MET A 389 -21.86 0.87 1.61
N GLN A 390 -21.67 -0.31 2.18
CA GLN A 390 -22.03 -0.59 3.57
C GLN A 390 -21.21 0.26 4.55
N GLY A 391 -19.89 0.34 4.33
CA GLY A 391 -19.00 1.13 5.17
C GLY A 391 -19.38 2.62 5.17
N ALA A 392 -19.56 3.21 3.98
CA ALA A 392 -19.93 4.61 3.84
C ALA A 392 -21.33 4.90 4.41
N ALA A 393 -22.32 4.01 4.19
CA ALA A 393 -23.66 4.18 4.71
C ALA A 393 -23.71 4.15 6.25
N LEU A 394 -23.08 3.16 6.87
CA LEU A 394 -23.09 2.98 8.32
C LEU A 394 -22.23 4.00 9.07
N ALA A 395 -21.20 4.54 8.43
CA ALA A 395 -20.38 5.61 9.00
C ALA A 395 -20.95 7.00 8.73
N GLY A 396 -21.76 7.17 7.68
CA GLY A 396 -22.20 8.47 7.18
C GLY A 396 -21.05 9.30 6.58
N SER A 397 -19.96 8.64 6.15
CA SER A 397 -18.78 9.25 5.54
C SER A 397 -17.89 8.17 4.90
N ASN A 398 -17.09 8.53 3.90
CA ASN A 398 -16.04 7.69 3.38
C ASN A 398 -14.82 7.75 4.32
N MET A 399 -14.82 6.83 5.30
CA MET A 399 -13.78 6.76 6.33
C MET A 399 -12.45 6.28 5.79
N GLU A 400 -11.38 6.56 6.51
CA GLU A 400 -10.04 6.05 6.25
C GLU A 400 -10.00 4.51 6.30
N ASN A 401 -10.62 3.92 7.33
CA ASN A 401 -10.70 2.48 7.52
C ASN A 401 -11.91 2.07 8.38
N TYR A 402 -12.17 0.77 8.41
CA TYR A 402 -13.22 0.13 9.22
C TYR A 402 -12.68 -1.14 9.88
N GLU A 403 -13.20 -1.48 11.06
CA GLU A 403 -12.93 -2.78 11.68
C GLU A 403 -13.48 -3.94 10.80
N LEU A 404 -12.71 -5.03 10.70
CA LEU A 404 -12.91 -6.11 9.73
C LEU A 404 -14.21 -6.90 9.93
N VAL A 405 -14.65 -7.13 11.18
CA VAL A 405 -15.80 -8.00 11.50
C VAL A 405 -17.11 -7.22 11.51
N THR A 406 -17.09 -6.08 12.18
CA THR A 406 -18.28 -5.27 12.40
C THR A 406 -18.45 -4.13 11.40
N GLN A 407 -17.37 -3.78 10.69
CA GLN A 407 -17.25 -2.59 9.85
C GLN A 407 -17.52 -1.28 10.64
N ALA A 408 -17.28 -1.30 11.95
CA ALA A 408 -17.39 -0.12 12.79
C ALA A 408 -16.20 0.84 12.55
N VAL A 409 -16.42 2.12 12.79
CA VAL A 409 -15.39 3.16 12.74
C VAL A 409 -14.48 3.13 13.96
N HIS A 410 -14.90 2.46 15.03
CA HIS A 410 -14.15 2.18 16.25
C HIS A 410 -14.80 1.03 17.03
N VAL A 411 -13.97 0.21 17.67
CA VAL A 411 -14.37 -0.89 18.57
C VAL A 411 -13.54 -0.80 19.84
N ASP A 412 -14.20 -0.87 21.00
CA ASP A 412 -13.54 -0.84 22.31
C ASP A 412 -13.18 -2.27 22.76
N GLU A 413 -11.88 -2.58 22.75
CA GLU A 413 -11.30 -3.85 23.22
C GLU A 413 -10.08 -3.61 24.12
N GLY A 414 -10.10 -2.58 24.97
CA GLY A 414 -8.98 -2.21 25.83
C GLY A 414 -7.73 -1.82 25.04
N ALA A 415 -6.62 -2.51 25.25
CA ALA A 415 -5.36 -2.25 24.53
C ALA A 415 -5.40 -2.60 23.03
N LEU A 416 -6.39 -3.38 22.60
CA LEU A 416 -6.60 -3.77 21.21
C LEU A 416 -7.67 -2.96 20.51
N SER A 417 -8.23 -1.94 21.19
CA SER A 417 -9.22 -1.02 20.62
C SER A 417 -8.73 -0.38 19.33
N GLY A 418 -9.67 -0.05 18.46
CA GLY A 418 -9.37 0.66 17.21
C GLY A 418 -10.54 0.64 16.23
N PRO A 419 -10.37 1.18 15.05
CA PRO A 419 -9.13 1.80 14.51
C PRO A 419 -8.50 2.84 15.45
N VAL A 420 -7.18 2.73 15.69
CA VAL A 420 -6.45 3.64 16.61
C VAL A 420 -6.40 5.08 16.09
N VAL A 421 -6.48 5.22 14.78
CA VAL A 421 -6.65 6.48 14.05
C VAL A 421 -7.72 6.26 12.99
N ASN A 422 -8.56 7.26 12.76
CA ASN A 422 -9.54 7.24 11.68
C ASN A 422 -9.88 8.66 11.25
N SER A 423 -10.16 8.84 9.98
CA SER A 423 -10.53 10.14 9.40
C SER A 423 -11.80 10.00 8.57
N GLU A 424 -12.73 10.91 8.76
CA GLU A 424 -13.85 11.10 7.83
C GLU A 424 -13.35 11.69 6.52
N ARG A 425 -14.12 11.51 5.44
CA ARG A 425 -13.83 12.00 4.09
C ARG A 425 -12.36 11.83 3.70
N GLN A 426 -11.84 10.63 3.94
CA GLN A 426 -10.46 10.33 3.57
C GLN A 426 -10.33 10.30 2.05
N LEU A 427 -9.46 11.13 1.50
CA LEU A 427 -9.40 11.47 0.07
C LEU A 427 -9.36 10.25 -0.84
N TRP A 428 -8.53 9.25 -0.52
CA TRP A 428 -8.44 8.02 -1.32
C TRP A 428 -9.67 7.12 -1.19
N SER A 429 -10.38 7.15 -0.03
CA SER A 429 -11.63 6.40 0.14
C SER A 429 -12.77 7.07 -0.62
N VAL A 430 -12.84 8.40 -0.60
CA VAL A 430 -13.73 9.21 -1.45
C VAL A 430 -13.51 8.88 -2.92
N ALA A 431 -12.25 8.92 -3.38
CA ALA A 431 -11.88 8.58 -4.75
C ALA A 431 -12.22 7.12 -5.10
N GLY A 432 -12.02 6.19 -4.15
CA GLY A 432 -12.39 4.78 -4.28
C GLY A 432 -13.89 4.58 -4.50
N TYR A 433 -14.73 5.34 -3.77
CA TYR A 433 -16.17 5.30 -3.96
C TYR A 433 -16.60 5.86 -5.33
N LEU A 434 -16.02 7.00 -5.74
CA LEU A 434 -16.28 7.60 -7.05
C LEU A 434 -15.86 6.67 -8.20
N ALA A 435 -14.73 5.98 -8.08
CA ALA A 435 -14.27 4.97 -9.02
C ALA A 435 -15.21 3.74 -9.04
N MET A 436 -15.65 3.28 -7.87
CA MET A 436 -16.59 2.16 -7.75
C MET A 436 -17.88 2.44 -8.53
N VAL A 437 -18.43 3.65 -8.45
CA VAL A 437 -19.63 4.01 -9.22
C VAL A 437 -19.32 4.10 -10.71
N SER A 438 -18.36 4.92 -11.11
CA SER A 438 -18.08 5.21 -12.52
C SER A 438 -17.50 4.01 -13.28
N GLU A 439 -16.42 3.42 -12.76
CA GLU A 439 -15.74 2.29 -13.40
C GLU A 439 -16.35 0.95 -12.97
N GLY A 440 -16.59 0.79 -11.64
CA GLY A 440 -17.05 -0.46 -11.05
C GLY A 440 -18.43 -0.88 -11.55
N VAL A 441 -19.42 0.01 -11.46
CA VAL A 441 -20.81 -0.27 -11.83
C VAL A 441 -21.09 0.10 -13.27
N PHE A 442 -20.82 1.36 -13.68
CA PHE A 442 -21.16 1.83 -15.02
C PHE A 442 -20.12 1.48 -16.09
N GLY A 443 -18.91 1.07 -15.71
CA GLY A 443 -17.91 0.57 -16.64
C GLY A 443 -17.22 1.65 -17.48
N LEU A 444 -17.18 2.90 -17.02
CA LEU A 444 -16.49 3.97 -17.74
C LEU A 444 -14.98 3.69 -17.79
N GLN A 445 -14.38 3.82 -18.97
CA GLN A 445 -12.95 3.63 -19.20
C GLN A 445 -12.26 4.98 -19.47
N ASP A 446 -10.93 5.00 -19.44
CA ASP A 446 -10.10 6.20 -19.67
C ASP A 446 -10.25 6.75 -21.10
N ASP A 447 -10.46 5.86 -22.08
CA ASP A 447 -10.70 6.21 -23.48
C ASP A 447 -12.14 6.71 -23.76
N GLY A 448 -12.98 6.82 -22.73
CA GLY A 448 -14.38 7.20 -22.83
C GLY A 448 -15.32 6.07 -23.30
N SER A 449 -14.81 4.87 -23.50
CA SER A 449 -15.65 3.69 -23.79
C SER A 449 -16.39 3.23 -22.51
N VAL A 450 -17.42 2.40 -22.70
CA VAL A 450 -18.26 1.87 -21.60
C VAL A 450 -18.20 0.36 -21.61
N GLN A 451 -17.51 -0.21 -20.64
CA GLN A 451 -17.25 -1.65 -20.52
C GLN A 451 -17.71 -2.17 -19.15
N PRO A 452 -19.01 -2.27 -18.89
CA PRO A 452 -19.51 -2.78 -17.60
C PRO A 452 -19.13 -4.25 -17.43
N LYS A 453 -18.82 -4.62 -16.21
CA LYS A 453 -18.66 -5.99 -15.72
C LYS A 453 -19.47 -6.09 -14.43
N LEU A 454 -20.80 -6.14 -14.56
CA LEU A 454 -21.72 -6.08 -13.43
C LEU A 454 -22.14 -7.50 -13.02
N PRO A 455 -21.88 -7.91 -11.76
CA PRO A 455 -22.43 -9.16 -11.24
C PRO A 455 -23.96 -9.20 -11.29
N ALA A 456 -24.51 -10.29 -11.78
CA ALA A 456 -25.96 -10.48 -11.82
C ALA A 456 -26.62 -10.40 -10.43
N SER A 457 -25.88 -10.76 -9.38
CA SER A 457 -26.30 -10.68 -7.98
C SER A 457 -26.53 -9.26 -7.46
N LEU A 458 -26.01 -8.22 -8.16
CA LEU A 458 -26.27 -6.80 -7.84
C LEU A 458 -27.48 -6.21 -8.57
N VAL A 459 -28.05 -6.93 -9.55
CA VAL A 459 -29.18 -6.41 -10.33
C VAL A 459 -30.41 -6.15 -9.47
N PRO A 460 -30.80 -7.00 -8.51
CA PRO A 460 -31.91 -6.70 -7.61
C PRO A 460 -31.71 -5.40 -6.85
N ASP A 461 -30.51 -5.15 -6.35
CA ASP A 461 -30.19 -3.98 -5.53
C ASP A 461 -30.18 -2.69 -6.36
N LEU A 462 -29.55 -2.71 -7.57
CA LEU A 462 -29.36 -1.52 -8.39
C LEU A 462 -30.52 -1.22 -9.34
N PHE A 463 -31.18 -2.26 -9.86
CA PHE A 463 -32.27 -2.10 -10.84
C PHE A 463 -33.67 -2.25 -10.20
N GLY A 464 -33.82 -3.04 -9.14
CA GLY A 464 -35.12 -3.37 -8.60
C GLY A 464 -36.06 -3.88 -9.70
N LYS A 465 -37.22 -3.22 -9.86
CA LYS A 465 -38.16 -3.47 -10.95
C LYS A 465 -37.82 -2.72 -12.24
N GLN A 466 -36.94 -1.73 -12.20
CA GLN A 466 -36.58 -0.91 -13.35
C GLN A 466 -35.76 -1.71 -14.36
N ARG A 467 -35.94 -1.39 -15.65
CA ARG A 467 -35.18 -2.00 -16.74
C ARG A 467 -33.86 -1.30 -17.00
N ARG A 468 -33.74 -0.04 -16.59
CA ARG A 468 -32.61 0.85 -16.87
C ARG A 468 -32.16 1.55 -15.61
N ILE A 469 -30.82 1.74 -15.51
CA ILE A 469 -30.19 2.66 -14.59
C ILE A 469 -29.32 3.62 -15.40
N SER A 470 -29.04 4.80 -14.86
CA SER A 470 -28.22 5.78 -15.58
C SER A 470 -27.24 6.52 -14.68
N LEU A 471 -26.17 7.03 -15.30
CA LEU A 471 -25.18 7.94 -14.74
C LEU A 471 -25.09 9.17 -15.63
N ASP A 472 -25.35 10.34 -15.07
CA ASP A 472 -25.09 11.63 -15.71
C ASP A 472 -23.73 12.15 -15.20
N ALA A 473 -22.74 12.27 -16.08
CA ALA A 473 -21.39 12.70 -15.77
C ALA A 473 -20.77 13.48 -16.94
N ASN A 474 -20.11 14.59 -16.65
CA ASN A 474 -19.38 15.43 -17.63
C ASN A 474 -20.21 15.78 -18.88
N GLY A 475 -21.48 16.14 -18.68
CA GLY A 475 -22.42 16.50 -19.77
C GLY A 475 -22.87 15.34 -20.65
N LYS A 476 -22.53 14.11 -20.28
CA LYS A 476 -22.96 12.88 -20.98
C LYS A 476 -23.84 12.04 -20.05
N ARG A 477 -24.74 11.27 -20.67
CA ARG A 477 -25.59 10.30 -19.99
C ARG A 477 -25.24 8.88 -20.41
N TYR A 478 -24.99 8.03 -19.45
CA TYR A 478 -24.68 6.61 -19.64
C TYR A 478 -25.82 5.78 -19.07
N VAL A 479 -26.40 4.91 -19.89
CA VAL A 479 -27.57 4.09 -19.53
C VAL A 479 -27.21 2.63 -19.65
N LEU A 480 -27.36 1.86 -18.57
CA LEU A 480 -27.28 0.42 -18.58
C LEU A 480 -28.69 -0.17 -18.65
N GLU A 481 -28.94 -1.07 -19.62
CA GLU A 481 -30.19 -1.76 -19.77
C GLU A 481 -30.00 -3.26 -19.47
N ARG A 482 -30.65 -3.75 -18.38
CA ARG A 482 -30.53 -5.15 -17.95
C ARG A 482 -31.23 -6.11 -18.93
N PRO A 483 -30.79 -7.38 -19.06
CA PRO A 483 -31.47 -8.40 -19.86
C PRO A 483 -32.85 -8.70 -19.25
N LYS A 484 -33.74 -9.28 -20.07
CA LYS A 484 -35.08 -9.73 -19.65
C LYS A 484 -35.00 -10.89 -18.67
N GLN A 485 -34.10 -11.82 -18.91
CA GLN A 485 -33.80 -12.95 -18.03
C GLN A 485 -32.39 -12.79 -17.46
N LEU A 486 -32.25 -12.95 -16.14
CA LEU A 486 -30.97 -12.94 -15.46
C LEU A 486 -30.40 -14.35 -15.46
N VAL A 487 -29.10 -14.45 -15.71
CA VAL A 487 -28.30 -15.66 -15.58
C VAL A 487 -27.18 -15.31 -14.60
N ASP A 488 -26.84 -16.22 -13.71
CA ASP A 488 -25.74 -16.01 -12.75
C ASP A 488 -24.41 -15.71 -13.46
N GLY A 489 -23.54 -14.95 -12.78
CA GLY A 489 -22.24 -14.54 -13.28
C GLY A 489 -22.15 -13.06 -13.59
N LEU A 490 -21.37 -12.71 -14.62
CA LEU A 490 -21.17 -11.33 -15.06
C LEU A 490 -22.12 -10.93 -16.19
N LEU A 491 -22.59 -9.71 -16.10
CA LEU A 491 -23.23 -8.99 -17.20
C LEU A 491 -22.22 -8.02 -17.80
N VAL A 492 -22.01 -8.13 -19.11
CA VAL A 492 -21.04 -7.34 -19.88
C VAL A 492 -21.73 -6.53 -20.97
N ALA A 493 -21.00 -5.64 -21.63
CA ALA A 493 -21.53 -4.88 -22.74
C ALA A 493 -21.87 -5.78 -23.92
N GLY A 494 -23.15 -5.79 -24.33
CA GLY A 494 -23.62 -6.31 -25.62
C GLY A 494 -23.67 -5.18 -26.64
N LYS A 495 -24.90 -4.80 -27.06
CA LYS A 495 -25.08 -3.72 -28.02
C LYS A 495 -24.91 -2.35 -27.35
N VAL A 496 -24.02 -1.53 -27.90
CA VAL A 496 -23.81 -0.12 -27.50
C VAL A 496 -24.40 0.80 -28.56
N LYS A 497 -25.16 1.81 -28.14
CA LYS A 497 -25.73 2.85 -29.01
C LYS A 497 -25.50 4.23 -28.39
N THR A 498 -24.92 5.15 -29.15
CA THR A 498 -24.81 6.54 -28.79
C THR A 498 -25.72 7.41 -29.64
N ARG A 499 -26.49 8.30 -29.01
CA ARG A 499 -27.34 9.31 -29.65
C ARG A 499 -27.16 10.64 -28.93
N GLY A 500 -26.53 11.60 -29.56
CA GLY A 500 -26.13 12.87 -28.95
C GLY A 500 -25.18 12.60 -27.76
N THR A 501 -25.52 13.10 -26.60
CA THR A 501 -24.76 12.91 -25.35
C THR A 501 -25.12 11.62 -24.59
N THR A 502 -26.06 10.82 -25.08
CA THR A 502 -26.55 9.61 -24.38
C THR A 502 -25.95 8.35 -25.00
N THR A 503 -25.23 7.57 -24.21
CA THR A 503 -24.74 6.22 -24.54
C THR A 503 -25.57 5.18 -23.82
N THR A 504 -26.22 4.29 -24.54
CA THR A 504 -27.00 3.16 -23.97
C THR A 504 -26.28 1.86 -24.24
N VAL A 505 -26.05 1.10 -23.19
CA VAL A 505 -25.40 -0.22 -23.20
C VAL A 505 -26.45 -1.28 -22.84
N GLN A 506 -26.72 -2.19 -23.71
CA GLN A 506 -27.52 -3.38 -23.42
C GLN A 506 -26.60 -4.41 -22.74
N LEU A 507 -26.91 -4.76 -21.52
CA LEU A 507 -26.19 -5.80 -20.80
C LEU A 507 -26.56 -7.18 -21.27
N VAL A 508 -25.57 -8.04 -21.43
CA VAL A 508 -25.73 -9.45 -21.80
C VAL A 508 -24.90 -10.33 -20.85
N PRO A 509 -25.28 -11.59 -20.59
CA PRO A 509 -24.45 -12.52 -19.87
C PRO A 509 -23.09 -12.70 -20.54
N ALA A 510 -22.02 -12.71 -19.78
CA ALA A 510 -20.69 -13.05 -20.27
C ALA A 510 -20.60 -14.53 -20.64
N ALA A 511 -19.81 -14.85 -21.66
CA ALA A 511 -19.63 -16.24 -22.13
C ALA A 511 -18.72 -17.09 -21.19
N ALA A 512 -18.19 -16.52 -20.12
CA ALA A 512 -17.21 -17.16 -19.27
C ALA A 512 -17.83 -18.14 -18.25
N ALA A 513 -17.09 -19.21 -17.95
CA ALA A 513 -17.45 -20.18 -16.93
C ALA A 513 -17.57 -19.53 -15.53
N PRO A 514 -18.48 -20.02 -14.68
CA PRO A 514 -18.57 -19.57 -13.29
C PRO A 514 -17.25 -19.87 -12.58
N ARG A 515 -16.71 -18.88 -11.88
CA ARG A 515 -15.48 -19.02 -11.08
C ARG A 515 -15.81 -19.51 -9.68
N ALA A 516 -14.80 -20.07 -9.03
CA ALA A 516 -14.88 -20.53 -7.66
C ALA A 516 -15.37 -19.41 -6.74
N ALA A 517 -16.13 -19.77 -5.72
CA ALA A 517 -16.50 -18.84 -4.65
C ALA A 517 -15.23 -18.25 -4.02
N VAL A 518 -15.30 -16.98 -3.63
CA VAL A 518 -14.25 -16.33 -2.88
C VAL A 518 -13.98 -17.11 -1.59
N ALA A 519 -12.71 -17.30 -1.24
CA ALA A 519 -12.32 -17.97 -0.02
C ALA A 519 -12.93 -17.24 1.19
N SER A 520 -13.84 -17.92 1.90
CA SER A 520 -14.35 -17.40 3.17
C SER A 520 -13.25 -17.55 4.21
N ALA A 521 -12.84 -16.44 4.82
CA ALA A 521 -11.96 -16.48 5.98
C ALA A 521 -12.77 -16.42 7.27
N ASP A 522 -12.33 -17.18 8.26
CA ASP A 522 -12.71 -16.88 9.63
C ASP A 522 -12.05 -15.54 10.02
N ALA A 523 -12.83 -14.47 10.01
CA ALA A 523 -12.35 -13.13 10.36
C ALA A 523 -11.73 -13.04 11.77
N ASN A 524 -11.98 -14.06 12.62
CA ASN A 524 -11.39 -14.20 13.94
C ASN A 524 -10.09 -15.00 13.94
N ALA A 525 -9.68 -15.60 12.82
CA ALA A 525 -8.43 -16.33 12.77
C ALA A 525 -7.23 -15.37 12.98
N ARG A 526 -6.29 -15.82 13.80
CA ARG A 526 -5.08 -15.07 14.15
C ARG A 526 -3.85 -15.91 13.82
N ALA A 527 -2.81 -15.26 13.36
CA ALA A 527 -1.51 -15.89 13.22
C ALA A 527 -1.01 -16.38 14.59
N PRO A 528 -0.31 -17.53 14.65
CA PRO A 528 0.40 -17.92 15.85
C PRO A 528 1.39 -16.83 16.30
N ALA A 529 1.63 -16.74 17.60
CA ALA A 529 2.58 -15.77 18.15
C ALA A 529 3.98 -15.96 17.56
N THR A 530 4.64 -14.84 17.18
CA THR A 530 6.03 -14.83 16.71
C THR A 530 6.96 -15.44 17.75
N PRO A 531 7.78 -16.46 17.41
CA PRO A 531 8.71 -17.09 18.34
C PRO A 531 9.80 -16.12 18.82
N ALA A 532 10.42 -16.44 19.95
CA ALA A 532 11.68 -15.80 20.35
C ALA A 532 12.82 -16.19 19.39
N ALA A 533 13.90 -15.39 19.38
CA ALA A 533 15.09 -15.66 18.56
C ALA A 533 15.63 -17.08 18.82
N PRO A 534 16.11 -17.80 17.79
CA PRO A 534 16.72 -19.10 17.98
C PRO A 534 17.96 -18.99 18.87
N GLN A 535 18.23 -20.05 19.65
CA GLN A 535 19.45 -20.16 20.45
C GLN A 535 20.38 -21.20 19.81
N ALA A 536 21.57 -20.76 19.43
CA ALA A 536 22.58 -21.64 18.86
C ALA A 536 23.69 -21.95 19.90
N ARG A 537 24.04 -23.23 20.02
CA ARG A 537 25.13 -23.69 20.90
C ARG A 537 26.26 -24.24 20.03
N ARG A 538 27.50 -23.87 20.32
CA ARG A 538 28.68 -24.41 19.64
C ARG A 538 28.76 -25.92 19.86
N SER A 539 28.94 -26.70 18.82
CA SER A 539 29.02 -28.16 18.86
C SER A 539 29.93 -28.69 17.75
N GLY A 540 31.11 -29.14 18.12
CA GLY A 540 32.11 -29.62 17.16
C GLY A 540 32.48 -28.56 16.12
N LYS A 541 32.35 -28.90 14.83
CA LYS A 541 32.62 -28.00 13.69
C LYS A 541 31.38 -27.19 13.26
N GLY A 542 30.57 -26.72 14.20
CA GLY A 542 29.38 -25.91 13.86
C GLY A 542 28.54 -25.56 15.06
N TRP A 543 27.26 -25.40 14.85
CA TRP A 543 26.28 -25.05 15.89
C TRP A 543 25.09 -26.01 15.85
N THR A 544 24.44 -26.16 16.98
CA THR A 544 23.16 -26.86 17.12
C THR A 544 22.09 -25.89 17.60
N VAL A 545 20.88 -26.02 17.04
CA VAL A 545 19.69 -25.23 17.36
C VAL A 545 18.58 -26.20 17.73
N ALA A 546 17.98 -26.02 18.90
CA ALA A 546 16.78 -26.75 19.29
C ALA A 546 15.57 -26.16 18.57
N VAL A 547 14.72 -27.00 18.00
CA VAL A 547 13.51 -26.64 17.26
C VAL A 547 12.34 -27.42 17.83
N ALA A 548 11.32 -26.75 18.34
CA ALA A 548 10.10 -27.39 18.85
C ALA A 548 9.28 -28.01 17.72
N ALA A 549 8.38 -28.89 18.05
CA ALA A 549 7.60 -29.66 17.07
C ALA A 549 6.67 -28.77 16.22
N ASP A 550 6.21 -27.66 16.78
CA ASP A 550 5.37 -26.65 16.13
C ASP A 550 6.18 -25.53 15.42
N GLN A 551 7.52 -25.62 15.45
CA GLN A 551 8.40 -24.61 14.88
C GLN A 551 9.06 -25.09 13.59
N VAL A 552 9.37 -24.12 12.72
CA VAL A 552 10.20 -24.29 11.53
C VAL A 552 11.43 -23.41 11.68
N LEU A 553 12.62 -24.01 11.56
CA LEU A 553 13.87 -23.25 11.48
C LEU A 553 14.14 -22.87 10.03
N TRP A 554 14.52 -21.63 9.84
CA TRP A 554 14.96 -21.08 8.57
C TRP A 554 16.46 -20.70 8.68
N GLN A 555 17.24 -21.11 7.70
CA GLN A 555 18.65 -20.78 7.58
C GLN A 555 18.91 -20.17 6.21
N ASP A 556 19.47 -18.96 6.18
CA ASP A 556 19.86 -18.23 4.94
C ASP A 556 18.75 -18.22 3.88
N GLY A 557 17.50 -18.01 4.32
CA GLY A 557 16.34 -17.98 3.44
C GLY A 557 15.65 -19.31 3.17
N LYS A 558 16.16 -20.45 3.68
CA LYS A 558 15.63 -21.78 3.40
C LYS A 558 15.16 -22.49 4.67
N ALA A 559 14.02 -23.16 4.59
CA ALA A 559 13.53 -24.01 5.68
C ALA A 559 14.45 -25.21 5.88
N VAL A 560 14.79 -25.51 7.14
CA VAL A 560 15.68 -26.62 7.52
C VAL A 560 14.86 -27.67 8.26
N GLN A 561 15.04 -28.94 7.89
CA GLN A 561 14.39 -30.05 8.58
C GLN A 561 15.24 -30.51 9.78
N PRO A 562 14.78 -30.36 11.03
CA PRO A 562 15.52 -30.80 12.20
C PRO A 562 15.47 -32.32 12.35
N ALA A 563 16.59 -32.91 12.69
CA ALA A 563 16.65 -34.34 13.08
C ALA A 563 16.40 -34.48 14.58
N LYS A 564 15.30 -35.13 14.98
CA LYS A 564 14.92 -35.34 16.40
C LYS A 564 14.85 -34.00 17.19
N GLY A 565 14.28 -32.97 16.59
CA GLY A 565 14.14 -31.63 17.20
C GLY A 565 15.42 -30.80 17.30
N VAL A 566 16.49 -31.21 16.60
CA VAL A 566 17.77 -30.47 16.59
C VAL A 566 18.22 -30.25 15.15
N ALA A 567 18.43 -29.01 14.79
CA ALA A 567 19.08 -28.62 13.52
C ALA A 567 20.58 -28.39 13.72
N ARG A 568 21.35 -28.61 12.67
CA ARG A 568 22.82 -28.39 12.65
C ARG A 568 23.19 -27.36 11.62
N VAL A 569 23.98 -26.37 12.03
CA VAL A 569 24.55 -25.34 11.15
C VAL A 569 26.05 -25.56 11.07
N SER A 570 26.59 -25.73 9.88
CA SER A 570 28.01 -25.98 9.65
C SER A 570 28.87 -24.73 9.86
N ASP A 571 30.09 -24.90 10.34
CA ASP A 571 31.12 -23.86 10.33
C ASP A 571 31.98 -24.06 9.06
N ASP A 572 31.54 -23.49 7.98
CA ASP A 572 32.19 -23.51 6.67
C ASP A 572 33.02 -22.25 6.37
N GLY A 573 33.15 -21.39 7.39
CA GLY A 573 33.84 -20.11 7.30
C GLY A 573 32.96 -18.98 6.76
N LEU A 574 31.64 -19.19 6.62
CA LEU A 574 30.65 -18.17 6.30
C LEU A 574 29.79 -17.83 7.53
N GLN A 575 29.17 -16.68 7.51
CA GLN A 575 28.16 -16.33 8.49
C GLN A 575 26.80 -16.80 7.98
N HIS A 576 26.08 -17.54 8.81
CA HIS A 576 24.72 -18.04 8.59
C HIS A 576 23.73 -17.33 9.47
N CYS A 577 22.57 -16.94 8.92
CA CYS A 577 21.52 -16.27 9.64
C CYS A 577 20.30 -17.17 9.79
N LEU A 578 19.71 -17.17 10.99
CA LEU A 578 18.69 -18.12 11.43
C LEU A 578 17.47 -17.37 11.96
N SER A 579 16.28 -17.85 11.68
CA SER A 579 15.04 -17.44 12.33
C SER A 579 14.10 -18.61 12.55
N LEU A 580 13.09 -18.44 13.39
CA LEU A 580 12.05 -19.42 13.66
C LEU A 580 10.70 -18.87 13.25
N THR A 581 9.84 -19.71 12.70
CA THR A 581 8.39 -19.49 12.62
C THR A 581 7.65 -20.59 13.39
N ARG A 582 6.38 -20.35 13.72
CA ARG A 582 5.48 -21.33 14.34
C ARG A 582 4.34 -21.62 13.37
N ARG A 583 3.86 -22.87 13.34
CA ARG A 583 2.71 -23.28 12.53
C ARG A 583 1.58 -23.83 13.38
N GLU A 584 0.35 -23.38 13.11
CA GLU A 584 -0.89 -23.88 13.67
C GLU A 584 -1.91 -24.07 12.54
N GLY A 585 -2.22 -25.31 12.21
CA GLY A 585 -3.04 -25.62 11.04
C GLY A 585 -2.43 -25.12 9.74
N THR A 586 -3.15 -24.24 9.06
CA THR A 586 -2.69 -23.59 7.80
C THR A 586 -2.00 -22.26 8.03
N LEU A 587 -1.99 -21.73 9.26
CA LEU A 587 -1.42 -20.45 9.60
C LEU A 587 0.04 -20.59 10.04
N GLU A 588 0.85 -19.64 9.66
CA GLU A 588 2.25 -19.51 10.04
C GLU A 588 2.48 -18.13 10.69
N SER A 589 3.25 -18.10 11.76
CA SER A 589 3.64 -16.84 12.42
C SER A 589 4.59 -16.02 11.55
N LEU A 590 4.77 -14.76 11.89
CA LEU A 590 5.92 -14.00 11.43
C LEU A 590 7.22 -14.59 11.99
N HIS A 591 8.36 -14.23 11.36
CA HIS A 591 9.66 -14.74 11.78
C HIS A 591 10.14 -14.06 13.07
N SER A 592 10.79 -14.86 13.92
CA SER A 592 11.52 -14.39 15.10
C SER A 592 12.59 -13.35 14.73
N PRO A 593 13.14 -12.61 15.72
CA PRO A 593 14.40 -11.90 15.53
C PRO A 593 15.46 -12.85 14.99
N MET A 594 16.28 -12.35 14.07
CA MET A 594 17.31 -13.13 13.41
C MET A 594 18.54 -13.30 14.32
N LEU A 595 19.09 -14.50 14.36
CA LEU A 595 20.39 -14.81 14.96
C LEU A 595 21.38 -15.18 13.85
N CYS A 596 22.49 -14.48 13.75
CA CYS A 596 23.57 -14.89 12.84
C CYS A 596 24.73 -15.51 13.60
N VAL A 597 25.24 -16.65 13.12
CA VAL A 597 26.37 -17.41 13.65
C VAL A 597 27.46 -17.53 12.60
N GLY A 598 28.71 -17.62 13.01
CA GLY A 598 29.86 -17.71 12.11
C GLY A 598 30.83 -16.52 12.25
N PRO A 599 31.83 -16.42 11.38
CA PRO A 599 32.88 -15.41 11.51
C PRO A 599 32.34 -14.00 11.26
N GLN A 600 32.80 -13.08 12.09
CA GLN A 600 32.58 -11.64 11.93
C GLN A 600 33.80 -10.89 12.46
N GLN A 601 34.31 -9.93 11.71
CA GLN A 601 35.32 -9.01 12.15
C GLN A 601 34.68 -7.68 12.58
N VAL A 602 35.15 -7.09 13.66
CA VAL A 602 34.73 -5.76 14.13
C VAL A 602 35.94 -4.84 14.04
N LEU A 603 35.87 -3.87 13.16
CA LEU A 603 36.95 -2.93 12.86
C LEU A 603 36.56 -1.56 13.46
N ARG A 604 37.25 -1.12 14.52
CA ARG A 604 36.99 0.17 15.17
C ARG A 604 37.40 1.33 14.26
N GLY A 605 36.72 2.44 14.36
CA GLY A 605 36.93 3.65 13.57
C GLY A 605 35.62 4.19 13.03
N ASP A 606 35.67 5.35 12.38
CA ASP A 606 34.48 6.12 11.98
C ASP A 606 34.42 6.46 10.48
N ARG A 607 35.55 6.41 9.74
CA ARG A 607 35.59 6.83 8.32
C ARG A 607 36.33 5.88 7.38
N GLN A 608 37.34 5.13 7.85
CA GLN A 608 38.14 4.25 7.00
C GLN A 608 38.52 2.97 7.73
N TRP A 609 38.38 1.84 7.06
CA TRP A 609 38.71 0.52 7.60
C TRP A 609 39.44 -0.31 6.57
N ARG A 610 40.27 -1.24 7.03
CA ARG A 610 40.99 -2.19 6.18
C ARG A 610 40.76 -3.60 6.71
N PHE A 611 40.51 -4.53 5.79
CA PHE A 611 40.40 -5.95 6.10
C PHE A 611 41.06 -6.79 4.99
N THR A 612 41.25 -8.06 5.29
CA THR A 612 41.82 -9.04 4.32
C THR A 612 40.89 -10.23 4.20
N THR A 613 40.63 -10.66 2.99
CA THR A 613 39.85 -11.84 2.66
C THR A 613 40.78 -13.01 2.33
N ALA A 614 40.55 -14.18 2.92
CA ALA A 614 41.38 -15.39 2.68
C ALA A 614 41.08 -16.01 1.31
N LYS A 615 39.87 -15.84 0.78
CA LYS A 615 39.40 -16.34 -0.53
C LYS A 615 38.48 -15.30 -1.18
N ALA A 616 38.29 -15.40 -2.49
CA ALA A 616 37.26 -14.66 -3.20
C ALA A 616 35.85 -15.10 -2.72
N GLY A 617 34.91 -14.18 -2.68
CA GLY A 617 33.55 -14.46 -2.21
C GLY A 617 32.73 -13.19 -2.03
N HIS A 618 31.80 -13.20 -1.10
CA HIS A 618 30.96 -12.06 -0.72
C HIS A 618 31.17 -11.69 0.74
N VAL A 619 31.09 -10.39 1.03
CA VAL A 619 31.08 -9.87 2.40
C VAL A 619 29.89 -8.97 2.60
N ARG A 620 29.30 -9.07 3.78
CA ARG A 620 28.28 -8.15 4.28
C ARG A 620 28.91 -7.18 5.24
N LEU A 621 28.67 -5.90 5.01
CA LEU A 621 29.17 -4.79 5.82
C LEU A 621 28.01 -4.11 6.54
N ARG A 622 28.19 -3.80 7.83
CA ARG A 622 27.28 -2.99 8.65
C ARG A 622 28.08 -2.03 9.51
N LEU A 623 27.58 -0.82 9.66
CA LEU A 623 28.16 0.13 10.62
C LEU A 623 27.52 -0.11 12.00
N GLN A 624 28.33 -0.06 13.03
CA GLN A 624 27.89 0.11 14.40
C GLN A 624 27.88 1.62 14.71
N TYR A 625 26.72 2.14 15.16
CA TYR A 625 26.52 3.58 15.25
C TYR A 625 25.50 3.95 16.34
N ASN A 626 25.44 5.25 16.68
CA ASN A 626 24.33 5.91 17.34
C ASN A 626 23.84 7.08 16.48
N ASN A 627 22.52 7.27 16.42
CA ASN A 627 21.89 8.43 15.77
C ASN A 627 20.88 9.08 16.71
N PRO A 628 21.25 10.17 17.40
CA PRO A 628 20.37 10.86 18.32
C PRO A 628 19.34 11.77 17.64
N ASN A 629 19.42 11.93 16.32
CA ASN A 629 18.54 12.84 15.59
C ASN A 629 17.13 12.29 15.51
N GLY A 630 16.24 12.88 16.25
CA GLY A 630 14.79 12.77 16.22
C GLY A 630 14.20 11.36 16.28
N PRO A 631 12.91 11.27 16.54
CA PRO A 631 12.22 10.00 16.39
C PRO A 631 12.09 9.63 14.89
N ILE A 632 12.06 8.35 14.62
CA ILE A 632 11.95 7.74 13.28
C ILE A 632 10.75 8.28 12.49
N ASN A 633 9.63 8.51 13.17
CA ASN A 633 8.37 8.92 12.57
C ASN A 633 8.32 10.34 11.98
N THR A 634 9.40 11.12 12.09
CA THR A 634 9.48 12.44 11.44
C THR A 634 9.97 12.40 10.00
N GLY A 635 10.43 11.24 9.54
CA GLY A 635 10.72 10.99 8.14
C GLY A 635 12.01 11.54 7.57
N VAL A 636 12.73 12.38 8.27
CA VAL A 636 13.93 13.06 7.74
C VAL A 636 15.18 12.83 8.57
N THR A 637 15.11 11.96 9.56
CA THR A 637 16.13 11.81 10.60
C THR A 637 16.98 10.55 10.47
N ALA A 638 16.68 9.65 9.55
CA ALA A 638 17.59 8.56 9.21
C ALA A 638 18.81 9.12 8.48
N ALA A 639 19.99 8.99 9.05
CA ALA A 639 21.21 9.35 8.36
C ALA A 639 21.52 8.34 7.25
N VAL A 640 22.01 8.83 6.12
CA VAL A 640 22.34 8.04 4.95
C VAL A 640 23.81 8.20 4.63
N LYS A 641 24.52 7.07 4.49
CA LYS A 641 25.94 7.02 4.19
C LYS A 641 26.22 6.11 3.00
N GLN A 642 27.33 6.33 2.34
CA GLN A 642 27.81 5.46 1.28
C GLN A 642 29.11 4.77 1.71
N LEU A 643 29.14 3.45 1.58
CA LEU A 643 30.33 2.64 1.77
C LEU A 643 30.98 2.44 0.40
N ASN A 644 32.18 2.96 0.23
CA ASN A 644 33.01 2.74 -0.95
C ASN A 644 34.04 1.65 -0.64
N LEU A 645 33.95 0.53 -1.33
CA LEU A 645 34.88 -0.58 -1.20
C LEU A 645 35.89 -0.57 -2.34
N GLN A 646 37.17 -0.51 -2.01
CA GLN A 646 38.26 -0.65 -2.94
C GLN A 646 39.11 -1.88 -2.57
N CYS A 647 39.13 -2.89 -3.42
CA CYS A 647 40.03 -4.04 -3.29
C CYS A 647 41.13 -3.98 -4.34
N ALA A 648 42.32 -4.57 -4.05
CA ALA A 648 43.46 -4.59 -4.97
C ALA A 648 43.07 -5.23 -6.30
N GLY A 649 43.33 -4.52 -7.39
CA GLY A 649 43.08 -5.01 -8.76
C GLY A 649 41.62 -5.07 -9.20
N GLN A 650 40.70 -4.47 -8.42
CA GLN A 650 39.26 -4.42 -8.75
C GLN A 650 38.80 -2.97 -8.85
N PRO A 651 37.74 -2.69 -9.64
CA PRO A 651 37.10 -1.38 -9.64
C PRO A 651 36.44 -1.12 -8.27
N ALA A 652 36.33 0.17 -7.90
CA ALA A 652 35.63 0.57 -6.69
C ALA A 652 34.16 0.20 -6.79
N GLN A 653 33.60 -0.31 -5.68
CA GLN A 653 32.18 -0.61 -5.52
C GLN A 653 31.59 0.32 -4.48
N ARG A 654 30.34 0.75 -4.68
CA ARG A 654 29.64 1.67 -3.77
C ARG A 654 28.26 1.13 -3.43
N GLN A 655 27.91 1.15 -2.16
CA GLN A 655 26.55 0.86 -1.70
C GLN A 655 26.12 1.79 -0.57
N THR A 656 24.82 2.04 -0.51
CA THR A 656 24.20 2.88 0.51
C THR A 656 23.86 2.08 1.76
N VAL A 657 24.08 2.68 2.92
CA VAL A 657 23.61 2.21 4.21
C VAL A 657 22.83 3.31 4.91
N THR A 658 21.76 2.92 5.59
CA THR A 658 20.87 3.82 6.34
C THR A 658 21.05 3.58 7.83
N LEU A 659 21.12 4.68 8.57
CA LEU A 659 21.33 4.71 10.01
C LEU A 659 20.13 5.39 10.66
N PRO A 660 19.02 4.65 10.94
CA PRO A 660 17.85 5.18 11.60
C PRO A 660 18.17 5.75 12.98
N HIS A 661 17.23 6.54 13.53
CA HIS A 661 17.31 7.01 14.92
C HIS A 661 17.59 5.86 15.90
N SER A 662 18.51 6.08 16.83
CA SER A 662 18.82 5.11 17.88
C SER A 662 19.32 5.81 19.15
N VAL A 663 18.75 5.44 20.30
CA VAL A 663 19.23 5.89 21.62
C VAL A 663 20.46 5.11 22.09
N ALA A 664 20.61 3.87 21.65
CA ALA A 664 21.73 2.98 21.95
C ALA A 664 22.49 2.60 20.68
N ALA A 665 23.68 2.01 20.85
CA ALA A 665 24.45 1.52 19.71
C ALA A 665 23.67 0.44 18.93
N GLN A 666 23.48 0.66 17.65
CA GLN A 666 22.77 -0.23 16.72
C GLN A 666 23.60 -0.52 15.47
N GLU A 667 23.14 -1.44 14.65
CA GLU A 667 23.69 -1.72 13.32
C GLU A 667 22.88 -0.98 12.24
N SER A 668 23.60 -0.47 11.22
CA SER A 668 22.98 0.08 10.01
C SER A 668 22.28 -0.98 9.18
N THR A 669 21.55 -0.56 8.14
CA THR A 669 21.23 -1.46 7.01
C THR A 669 22.51 -2.06 6.42
N ALA A 670 22.38 -3.19 5.72
CA ALA A 670 23.51 -3.93 5.18
C ALA A 670 23.95 -3.42 3.80
N ALA A 671 25.25 -3.46 3.54
CA ALA A 671 25.83 -3.41 2.20
C ALA A 671 26.55 -4.73 1.91
N SER A 672 26.31 -5.32 0.74
CA SER A 672 26.90 -6.61 0.34
C SER A 672 27.78 -6.43 -0.89
N PHE A 673 29.02 -6.90 -0.83
CA PHE A 673 30.01 -6.71 -1.89
C PHE A 673 30.65 -8.03 -2.30
N ALA A 674 30.88 -8.20 -3.59
CA ALA A 674 31.81 -9.21 -4.10
C ALA A 674 33.23 -8.76 -3.82
N VAL A 675 34.08 -9.66 -3.29
CA VAL A 675 35.47 -9.38 -2.95
C VAL A 675 36.41 -10.42 -3.50
N PRO A 676 37.61 -10.03 -4.01
CA PRO A 676 38.68 -10.95 -4.35
C PRO A 676 39.38 -11.45 -3.08
N LYS A 677 40.26 -12.44 -3.20
CA LYS A 677 41.25 -12.72 -2.16
C LYS A 677 42.23 -11.56 -2.06
N GLY A 678 42.50 -11.08 -0.83
CA GLY A 678 43.50 -10.02 -0.62
C GLY A 678 42.97 -8.88 0.26
N ARG A 679 43.67 -7.73 0.16
CA ARG A 679 43.34 -6.54 0.97
C ARG A 679 42.28 -5.69 0.33
N CYS A 680 41.35 -5.24 1.17
CA CYS A 680 40.29 -4.29 0.82
C CYS A 680 40.30 -3.10 1.79
N THR A 681 39.95 -1.94 1.29
CA THR A 681 39.72 -0.71 2.07
C THR A 681 38.30 -0.26 1.88
N VAL A 682 37.64 0.10 2.96
CA VAL A 682 36.30 0.72 2.99
C VAL A 682 36.44 2.16 3.42
N THR A 683 35.84 3.09 2.70
CA THR A 683 35.70 4.50 3.11
C THR A 683 34.23 4.87 3.22
N LEU A 684 33.94 5.73 4.20
CA LEU A 684 32.59 6.26 4.45
C LEU A 684 32.46 7.65 3.84
N GLU A 685 31.40 7.85 3.05
CA GLU A 685 31.01 9.13 2.49
C GLU A 685 29.60 9.51 2.91
N GLU A 686 29.30 10.82 2.88
CA GLU A 686 27.96 11.32 3.12
C GLU A 686 27.02 10.93 1.99
N GLY A 687 25.83 10.39 2.35
CA GLY A 687 24.76 10.09 1.44
C GLY A 687 23.72 11.19 1.39
N PHE A 688 22.63 10.94 0.68
CA PHE A 688 21.51 11.85 0.51
C PHE A 688 20.31 11.32 1.29
N ASN A 689 19.69 12.16 2.14
CA ASN A 689 18.39 11.89 2.73
C ASN A 689 17.37 12.99 2.34
N MET A 690 16.10 12.80 2.70
CA MET A 690 15.04 13.75 2.32
C MET A 690 15.22 15.16 2.89
N SER A 691 15.97 15.34 3.98
CA SER A 691 16.27 16.67 4.50
C SER A 691 17.06 17.56 3.52
N ALA A 692 17.67 16.95 2.50
CA ALA A 692 18.36 17.67 1.42
C ALA A 692 17.44 18.24 0.35
N LEU A 693 16.14 17.95 0.36
CA LEU A 693 15.16 18.53 -0.56
C LEU A 693 14.58 19.84 -0.01
N GLN A 694 14.27 20.78 -0.92
CA GLN A 694 13.61 22.06 -0.61
C GLN A 694 12.29 21.85 0.14
N HIS A 695 11.49 20.88 -0.26
CA HIS A 695 10.21 20.54 0.37
C HIS A 695 10.37 20.34 1.88
N PHE A 696 11.43 19.64 2.30
CA PHE A 696 11.67 19.35 3.70
C PHE A 696 12.27 20.52 4.49
N ALA A 697 12.63 21.65 3.84
CA ALA A 697 12.98 22.87 4.55
C ALA A 697 11.82 23.39 5.42
N HIS A 698 10.58 23.15 4.99
CA HIS A 698 9.38 23.49 5.75
C HIS A 698 9.22 22.71 7.07
N TYR A 699 9.85 21.53 7.18
CA TYR A 699 9.87 20.76 8.45
C TYR A 699 11.10 21.02 9.29
N THR A 700 12.23 21.30 8.67
CA THR A 700 13.55 21.22 9.29
C THR A 700 14.27 22.56 9.36
N GLY A 701 13.76 23.58 8.67
CA GLY A 701 14.42 24.88 8.56
C GLY A 701 15.84 24.73 8.00
N GLY A 702 16.83 25.32 8.65
CA GLY A 702 18.23 25.26 8.23
C GLY A 702 18.99 23.97 8.56
N LYS A 703 18.36 23.01 9.26
CA LYS A 703 19.04 21.82 9.78
C LYS A 703 19.24 20.68 8.76
N GLY A 704 18.70 20.79 7.56
CA GLY A 704 18.78 19.75 6.53
C GLY A 704 20.01 19.85 5.65
N GLY A 705 20.14 18.91 4.72
CA GLY A 705 21.19 18.82 3.73
C GLY A 705 22.06 17.57 3.86
N ARG A 706 22.86 17.29 2.82
CA ARG A 706 23.76 16.14 2.81
C ARG A 706 24.72 16.13 4.00
N GLU A 707 25.33 17.26 4.29
CA GLU A 707 26.24 17.45 5.42
C GLU A 707 25.55 18.07 6.66
N GLY A 708 24.24 18.26 6.58
CA GLY A 708 23.42 18.84 7.65
C GLY A 708 23.32 17.91 8.86
N VAL A 709 23.04 18.50 10.03
CA VAL A 709 22.96 17.76 11.30
C VAL A 709 22.00 16.57 11.27
N LEU A 710 20.93 16.63 10.50
CA LEU A 710 19.94 15.55 10.36
C LEU A 710 20.45 14.36 9.54
N ASN A 711 21.59 14.50 8.86
CA ASN A 711 22.27 13.40 8.18
C ASN A 711 23.51 12.91 8.93
N GLN A 712 23.73 13.35 10.18
CA GLN A 712 24.87 12.93 10.97
C GLN A 712 24.50 11.75 11.86
N ALA A 713 25.44 10.84 12.05
CA ALA A 713 25.38 9.75 13.02
C ALA A 713 26.78 9.46 13.55
N GLN A 714 26.86 9.00 14.81
CA GLN A 714 28.12 8.66 15.47
C GLN A 714 28.52 7.23 15.11
N VAL A 715 29.36 7.05 14.09
CA VAL A 715 29.88 5.75 13.68
C VAL A 715 31.00 5.33 14.62
N GLN A 716 31.01 4.07 15.06
CA GLN A 716 31.95 3.52 16.05
C GLN A 716 32.83 2.40 15.46
N ALA A 717 32.25 1.59 14.55
CA ALA A 717 32.95 0.46 13.96
C ALA A 717 32.28 0.02 12.66
N LEU A 718 33.05 -0.71 11.84
CA LEU A 718 32.57 -1.49 10.72
C LEU A 718 32.59 -2.97 11.09
N LYS A 719 31.45 -3.66 10.91
CA LYS A 719 31.34 -5.12 11.00
C LYS A 719 31.44 -5.71 9.61
N VAL A 720 32.32 -6.72 9.46
CA VAL A 720 32.58 -7.42 8.20
C VAL A 720 32.30 -8.91 8.41
N ALA A 721 31.36 -9.46 7.68
CA ALA A 721 31.04 -10.88 7.74
C ALA A 721 31.13 -11.53 6.34
N PRO A 722 31.87 -12.62 6.16
CA PRO A 722 31.81 -13.40 4.93
C PRO A 722 30.44 -14.09 4.84
N VAL A 723 29.78 -14.01 3.68
CA VAL A 723 28.44 -14.56 3.44
C VAL A 723 28.40 -15.33 2.12
N ALA A 724 27.42 -16.21 1.96
CA ALA A 724 27.14 -16.81 0.66
C ALA A 724 26.60 -15.74 -0.32
N ALA A 725 26.80 -15.97 -1.61
CA ALA A 725 26.07 -15.21 -2.63
C ALA A 725 24.56 -15.52 -2.52
N VAL A 726 23.74 -14.51 -2.77
CA VAL A 726 22.29 -14.73 -2.87
C VAL A 726 21.99 -15.53 -4.15
N GLU A 727 21.27 -16.65 -4.03
CA GLU A 727 20.92 -17.46 -5.20
C GLU A 727 19.98 -16.69 -6.14
N GLY A 728 20.22 -16.80 -7.44
CA GLY A 728 19.40 -16.18 -8.50
C GLY A 728 19.79 -14.75 -8.89
N ALA A 729 20.92 -14.23 -8.41
CA ALA A 729 21.51 -12.99 -8.92
C ALA A 729 22.33 -13.32 -10.19
N GLN A 730 21.74 -13.24 -11.39
CA GLN A 730 22.42 -13.13 -12.68
C GLN A 730 21.80 -12.02 -13.51
#